data_233eaca4246ad91506f07a00ad17718a
#
_entry.id   233eaca4246ad91506f07a00ad17718a
#
_cell.length_a   1.000
_cell.length_b   1.000
_cell.length_c   1.000
_cell.angle_alpha   90.00
_cell.angle_beta   90.00
_cell.angle_gamma   90.00
#
_symmetry.space_group_name_H-M   'P 1'
#
loop_
_entity.id
_entity.type
_entity.pdbx_description
1 polymer ?
#
loop_
_entity_poly.entity_id
_entity_poly.type
_entity_poly.pdbx_seq_one_letter_code
_entity_poly.pdbx_strand_id
1 'polypeptide(L)'
;HAAVGCFPCILILGQNCGAKCHVLNCVLGEKLLPVVKNSNEKNCRRRRLKFTHGKRTSISLALPGQYVLVHHLAAHQRKWDTIPEEDLNMQDSNEDPAHRLAHLEVTLHHPLLQEMDILVLPCREAQSEGSTLSDCLKYSLPIIVYAISEEHLTESEEHELQELKKLSLPVFFIKVPRHLSSKFEKEKSPLLQQLLKSDFLGPAGSGQPNAGKAQSVLVEHIEKLRQLGAFAKQVVQMHLVDAATVLNGVHCRSLDIFINQAFDMQRDLQITPKRLEYTRDKENELFQSLMNIANRKQEEMRDLIVETLSGLKEGLLEEAGNLEFQDIIICENGEAVSNKDIKCCIKQIQDLIITRLNQAVANQLISSVDYLRESFVGTLERCLKSLEKSNHDTAMNNVTSNHLKQILNAAYHVEVTFHSGSTVSRLLWEQIKQIIQRMPWVNPPAVTTEWKRKIGQDAIESLCATKLAKSICSQFRTRLNSSHEAFAASLRQLEAGLSGRLEKMEDLWLKVRKDHAPRLARLSLDSRSLRDLLLHGKPKLGRELGRGQYGVVYLCESWAGHSPCALKSVVPPDDKHWNDLALEFHYTRSLPKHERLVDLHGSVIDYSYGGGSSIAVLLIMERLHKDLYSGLKCGLKLDVRLQIALDVVEGIRFLHRQGLVHRDIKLKNVLLDKQNRAKITDLGFCKPEAMMSGSIVGTPIHMAPELFSGKYDNSVDVYAFGILFWYLCTGTIKLPEAFEKCSSKDQLWNNVKKGARPERLAMFDEECWQLMEACWSGDPSQRPLLGIVQPILQNVADRLCKRSPEQHNST
;
A
#
# COMPACT_ATOMS: atom_id res chain seq x y z
N HIS A 1 -15.79 18.20 -8.60
CA HIS A 1 -17.02 18.92 -9.00
C HIS A 1 -16.83 19.73 -10.26
N ALA A 2 -15.71 20.45 -10.45
CA ALA A 2 -15.48 21.23 -11.68
C ALA A 2 -15.41 20.32 -12.93
N ALA A 3 -14.73 19.18 -12.86
CA ALA A 3 -14.58 18.25 -13.98
C ALA A 3 -15.87 17.50 -14.36
N VAL A 4 -16.77 17.26 -13.40
CA VAL A 4 -18.04 16.55 -13.63
C VAL A 4 -19.08 17.47 -14.28
N GLY A 5 -18.95 18.79 -14.11
CA GLY A 5 -19.83 19.79 -14.73
C GLY A 5 -19.35 20.33 -16.08
N CYS A 6 -18.17 19.93 -16.55
CA CYS A 6 -17.60 20.41 -17.79
C CYS A 6 -18.06 19.55 -18.98
N PHE A 7 -18.61 20.22 -20.01
CA PHE A 7 -18.98 19.53 -21.23
C PHE A 7 -17.77 19.44 -22.17
N PRO A 8 -17.56 18.33 -22.91
CA PRO A 8 -16.50 18.24 -23.89
C PRO A 8 -16.65 19.33 -24.96
N CYS A 9 -15.55 19.94 -25.34
CA CYS A 9 -15.55 21.03 -26.30
C CYS A 9 -14.41 20.89 -27.31
N ILE A 10 -14.71 20.98 -28.60
CA ILE A 10 -13.69 21.13 -29.66
C ILE A 10 -13.30 22.60 -29.73
N LEU A 11 -12.05 22.90 -29.39
CA LEU A 11 -11.50 24.25 -29.49
C LEU A 11 -10.71 24.38 -30.79
N ILE A 12 -11.24 25.17 -31.75
CA ILE A 12 -10.60 25.40 -33.05
C ILE A 12 -9.75 26.65 -32.98
N LEU A 13 -8.45 26.46 -33.09
CA LEU A 13 -7.41 27.47 -33.26
C LEU A 13 -6.81 27.39 -34.66
N GLY A 14 -5.94 28.29 -35.06
CA GLY A 14 -5.23 28.15 -36.31
C GLY A 14 -4.72 29.44 -36.86
N GLN A 15 -3.92 29.35 -37.94
CA GLN A 15 -3.14 30.44 -38.54
C GLN A 15 -3.98 31.60 -39.03
N ASN A 16 -5.12 31.32 -39.66
CA ASN A 16 -6.01 32.36 -40.16
C ASN A 16 -7.48 31.98 -40.07
N CYS A 17 -8.35 32.93 -40.26
CA CYS A 17 -9.80 32.73 -40.16
C CYS A 17 -10.33 31.78 -41.23
N GLY A 18 -9.78 31.79 -42.43
CA GLY A 18 -10.19 30.93 -43.55
C GLY A 18 -9.93 29.45 -43.24
N ALA A 19 -8.76 29.13 -42.67
CA ALA A 19 -8.42 27.79 -42.26
C ALA A 19 -9.37 27.25 -41.17
N LYS A 20 -9.66 28.06 -40.13
CA LYS A 20 -10.60 27.72 -39.08
C LYS A 20 -12.03 27.47 -39.62
N CYS A 21 -12.52 28.37 -40.49
CA CYS A 21 -13.82 28.21 -41.16
C CYS A 21 -13.89 26.92 -41.97
N HIS A 22 -12.83 26.60 -42.72
CA HIS A 22 -12.77 25.37 -43.50
C HIS A 22 -12.82 24.13 -42.62
N VAL A 23 -12.04 24.09 -41.57
CA VAL A 23 -12.05 22.96 -40.61
C VAL A 23 -13.42 22.80 -39.97
N LEU A 24 -14.06 23.90 -39.51
CA LEU A 24 -15.39 23.84 -38.93
C LEU A 24 -16.44 23.29 -39.91
N ASN A 25 -16.47 23.83 -41.12
CA ASN A 25 -17.40 23.40 -42.17
C ASN A 25 -17.22 21.89 -42.50
N CYS A 26 -15.98 21.40 -42.50
CA CYS A 26 -15.71 19.98 -42.71
C CYS A 26 -16.11 19.10 -41.50
N VAL A 27 -15.91 19.58 -40.26
CA VAL A 27 -16.31 18.89 -39.06
C VAL A 27 -17.83 18.73 -38.96
N LEU A 28 -18.57 19.78 -39.33
CA LEU A 28 -20.03 19.76 -39.33
C LEU A 28 -20.64 19.23 -40.62
N GLY A 29 -19.83 19.04 -41.69
CA GLY A 29 -20.33 18.57 -42.97
C GLY A 29 -21.23 19.60 -43.72
N GLU A 30 -21.28 20.84 -43.23
CA GLU A 30 -22.15 21.92 -43.73
C GLU A 30 -21.33 23.17 -44.00
N LYS A 31 -21.76 23.98 -45.02
CA LYS A 31 -21.09 25.25 -45.37
C LYS A 31 -21.63 26.41 -44.53
N LEU A 32 -21.49 26.36 -43.23
CA LEU A 32 -22.03 27.33 -42.27
C LEU A 32 -21.23 28.64 -42.22
N LEU A 33 -19.92 28.57 -42.42
CA LEU A 33 -19.07 29.75 -42.41
C LEU A 33 -18.56 30.07 -43.81
N PRO A 34 -18.55 31.39 -44.22
CA PRO A 34 -18.01 31.78 -45.49
C PRO A 34 -16.49 31.56 -45.53
N VAL A 35 -16.03 30.85 -46.57
CA VAL A 35 -14.59 30.65 -46.82
C VAL A 35 -14.14 31.79 -47.76
N VAL A 36 -13.57 32.85 -47.17
CA VAL A 36 -13.10 34.03 -47.95
C VAL A 36 -11.82 33.67 -48.69
N LYS A 37 -11.79 33.95 -50.00
CA LYS A 37 -10.65 33.68 -50.90
C LYS A 37 -9.68 34.85 -51.02
N ASN A 38 -9.87 35.98 -50.31
CA ASN A 38 -9.14 37.20 -50.60
C ASN A 38 -8.13 37.63 -49.55
N SER A 39 -7.03 38.17 -50.04
CA SER A 39 -5.80 38.56 -49.34
C SER A 39 -5.90 39.76 -48.38
N ASN A 40 -7.10 40.26 -48.08
CA ASN A 40 -7.30 41.42 -47.20
C ASN A 40 -7.64 41.03 -45.73
N GLU A 41 -7.29 39.81 -45.30
CA GLU A 41 -7.62 39.30 -43.95
C GLU A 41 -6.89 40.00 -42.79
N LYS A 42 -5.92 40.89 -43.06
CA LYS A 42 -5.08 41.46 -41.99
C LYS A 42 -5.80 42.39 -41.01
N ASN A 43 -7.02 42.79 -41.27
CA ASN A 43 -7.76 43.75 -40.41
C ASN A 43 -9.17 43.28 -40.01
N CYS A 44 -9.54 42.03 -40.16
CA CYS A 44 -10.88 41.56 -39.80
C CYS A 44 -10.90 41.03 -38.37
N ARG A 45 -11.47 41.81 -37.44
CA ARG A 45 -11.71 41.37 -36.05
C ARG A 45 -12.96 40.50 -36.02
N ARG A 46 -12.79 39.18 -36.07
CA ARG A 46 -13.89 38.21 -35.91
C ARG A 46 -14.25 37.99 -34.46
N ARG A 47 -15.54 37.71 -34.19
CA ARG A 47 -16.03 37.31 -32.87
C ARG A 47 -15.66 35.89 -32.56
N ARG A 48 -15.67 35.57 -31.25
CA ARG A 48 -15.65 34.16 -30.76
C ARG A 48 -16.98 33.52 -31.19
N LEU A 49 -16.91 32.29 -31.73
CA LEU A 49 -18.08 31.52 -32.13
C LEU A 49 -18.23 30.31 -31.24
N LYS A 50 -19.44 30.05 -30.71
CA LYS A 50 -19.79 28.87 -29.95
C LYS A 50 -20.93 28.13 -30.63
N PHE A 51 -20.74 26.84 -30.93
CA PHE A 51 -21.75 25.97 -31.52
C PHE A 51 -22.22 24.96 -30.47
N THR A 52 -23.54 24.92 -30.30
CA THR A 52 -24.21 24.05 -29.29
C THR A 52 -25.35 23.29 -29.94
N HIS A 53 -25.80 22.20 -29.29
CA HIS A 53 -26.95 21.44 -29.75
C HIS A 53 -28.26 22.15 -29.43
N GLY A 54 -29.17 22.21 -30.42
CA GLY A 54 -30.51 22.69 -30.21
C GLY A 54 -31.52 22.09 -31.18
N LYS A 55 -32.80 22.04 -30.78
CA LYS A 55 -33.90 21.52 -31.62
C LYS A 55 -34.21 22.41 -32.81
N ARG A 56 -33.83 23.69 -32.75
CA ARG A 56 -34.04 24.67 -33.82
C ARG A 56 -32.71 25.40 -34.07
N THR A 57 -32.43 25.64 -35.34
CA THR A 57 -31.29 26.48 -35.73
C THR A 57 -31.55 27.91 -35.30
N SER A 58 -30.66 28.50 -34.52
CA SER A 58 -30.74 29.89 -34.09
C SER A 58 -29.36 30.49 -33.88
N ILE A 59 -29.27 31.82 -34.03
CA ILE A 59 -28.08 32.58 -33.75
C ILE A 59 -28.43 33.64 -32.71
N SER A 60 -27.57 33.79 -31.72
CA SER A 60 -27.71 34.82 -30.70
C SER A 60 -26.36 35.42 -30.31
N LEU A 61 -26.36 36.65 -29.85
CA LEU A 61 -25.19 37.27 -29.25
C LEU A 61 -25.27 37.10 -27.75
N ALA A 62 -24.29 36.44 -27.18
CA ALA A 62 -24.25 36.11 -25.74
C ALA A 62 -23.04 36.74 -25.05
N LEU A 63 -23.25 37.22 -23.83
CA LEU A 63 -22.14 37.63 -22.91
C LEU A 63 -21.71 36.43 -22.06
N PRO A 64 -20.46 36.45 -21.55
CA PRO A 64 -20.05 35.53 -20.53
C PRO A 64 -20.99 35.61 -19.31
N GLY A 65 -21.55 34.43 -18.86
CA GLY A 65 -22.52 34.39 -17.77
C GLY A 65 -23.96 34.16 -18.22
N GLN A 66 -24.19 33.76 -19.48
CA GLN A 66 -25.49 33.37 -20.06
C GLN A 66 -26.49 34.55 -20.32
N TYR A 67 -26.00 35.78 -20.41
CA TYR A 67 -26.85 36.89 -20.79
C TYR A 67 -26.87 37.04 -22.33
N VAL A 68 -28.06 37.00 -22.91
CA VAL A 68 -28.27 37.24 -24.35
C VAL A 68 -28.39 38.74 -24.56
N LEU A 69 -27.55 39.28 -25.47
CA LEU A 69 -27.65 40.66 -25.90
C LEU A 69 -28.78 40.80 -26.91
N VAL A 70 -29.71 41.71 -26.65
CA VAL A 70 -30.74 42.09 -27.63
C VAL A 70 -30.10 42.96 -28.67
N HIS A 71 -29.56 42.35 -29.74
CA HIS A 71 -28.99 43.07 -30.87
C HIS A 71 -29.57 42.52 -32.18
N HIS A 72 -29.81 43.40 -33.17
CA HIS A 72 -30.28 42.98 -34.45
C HIS A 72 -29.13 42.34 -35.25
N LEU A 73 -29.14 41.02 -35.30
CA LEU A 73 -28.28 40.24 -36.17
C LEU A 73 -28.88 40.16 -37.59
N ALA A 74 -28.02 40.25 -38.60
CA ALA A 74 -28.44 40.12 -40.01
C ALA A 74 -29.07 38.71 -40.27
N ALA A 75 -28.61 37.69 -39.51
CA ALA A 75 -29.17 36.37 -39.56
C ALA A 75 -30.64 36.29 -39.10
N HIS A 76 -31.12 37.20 -38.23
CA HIS A 76 -32.52 37.22 -37.77
C HIS A 76 -33.47 37.78 -38.83
N GLN A 77 -32.95 38.55 -39.78
CA GLN A 77 -33.76 39.21 -40.79
C GLN A 77 -33.92 38.37 -42.08
N ARG A 78 -33.10 37.38 -42.30
CA ARG A 78 -33.04 36.54 -43.49
C ARG A 78 -32.99 35.08 -43.18
N LYS A 79 -33.54 34.26 -44.09
CA LYS A 79 -33.29 32.82 -44.07
C LYS A 79 -31.85 32.59 -44.55
N TRP A 80 -31.00 32.02 -43.72
CA TRP A 80 -29.58 31.87 -44.02
C TRP A 80 -29.19 30.38 -44.10
N ASP A 81 -28.40 30.04 -45.10
CA ASP A 81 -27.70 28.75 -45.22
C ASP A 81 -26.24 28.87 -44.73
N THR A 82 -25.71 30.09 -44.80
CA THR A 82 -24.37 30.46 -44.32
C THR A 82 -24.51 31.70 -43.42
N ILE A 83 -23.77 31.69 -42.29
CA ILE A 83 -23.82 32.83 -41.35
C ILE A 83 -23.32 34.08 -42.01
N PRO A 84 -24.08 35.17 -41.99
CA PRO A 84 -23.70 36.44 -42.63
C PRO A 84 -22.35 36.97 -42.09
N GLU A 85 -21.55 37.50 -42.99
CA GLU A 85 -20.22 38.01 -42.65
C GLU A 85 -20.29 39.21 -41.70
N GLU A 86 -21.37 39.98 -41.79
CA GLU A 86 -21.71 41.13 -40.97
C GLU A 86 -21.83 40.73 -39.48
N ASP A 87 -22.39 39.54 -39.20
CA ASP A 87 -22.58 39.03 -37.84
C ASP A 87 -21.29 38.42 -37.28
N LEU A 88 -20.38 37.93 -38.15
CA LEU A 88 -19.12 37.34 -37.77
C LEU A 88 -18.05 38.35 -37.34
N ASN A 89 -18.15 39.58 -37.90
CA ASN A 89 -17.16 40.62 -37.69
C ASN A 89 -17.57 41.56 -36.55
N MET A 90 -16.61 42.08 -35.81
CA MET A 90 -16.82 43.16 -34.86
C MET A 90 -16.85 44.46 -35.65
N GLN A 91 -17.89 45.32 -35.49
CA GLN A 91 -17.94 46.63 -36.05
C GLN A 91 -17.11 47.60 -35.20
N ASP A 92 -16.10 48.24 -35.78
CA ASP A 92 -15.19 49.17 -35.09
C ASP A 92 -15.90 50.43 -34.56
N SER A 93 -17.13 50.71 -35.04
CA SER A 93 -17.94 51.88 -34.67
C SER A 93 -18.67 51.71 -33.29
N ASN A 94 -18.65 50.56 -32.69
CA ASN A 94 -19.38 50.31 -31.45
C ASN A 94 -18.42 50.31 -30.23
N GLU A 95 -18.42 51.44 -29.51
CA GLU A 95 -17.54 51.64 -28.32
C GLU A 95 -18.00 50.88 -27.06
N ASP A 96 -19.15 50.18 -27.11
CA ASP A 96 -19.67 49.45 -25.95
C ASP A 96 -18.81 48.26 -25.60
N PRO A 97 -18.20 48.24 -24.42
CA PRO A 97 -17.36 47.10 -23.93
C PRO A 97 -18.10 45.76 -23.95
N ALA A 98 -19.42 45.76 -23.79
CA ALA A 98 -20.23 44.56 -23.84
C ALA A 98 -20.17 43.86 -25.21
N HIS A 99 -20.18 44.63 -26.31
CA HIS A 99 -20.04 44.07 -27.65
C HIS A 99 -18.67 43.46 -27.94
N ARG A 100 -17.63 43.94 -27.31
CA ARG A 100 -16.26 43.34 -27.43
C ARG A 100 -16.15 42.02 -26.73
N LEU A 101 -16.88 41.82 -25.65
CA LEU A 101 -16.88 40.58 -24.85
C LEU A 101 -17.89 39.54 -25.36
N ALA A 102 -18.86 39.97 -26.18
CA ALA A 102 -19.91 39.13 -26.69
C ALA A 102 -19.38 38.09 -27.69
N HIS A 103 -19.82 36.85 -27.52
CA HIS A 103 -19.60 35.77 -28.48
C HIS A 103 -20.88 35.45 -29.26
N LEU A 104 -20.72 34.93 -30.46
CA LEU A 104 -21.85 34.46 -31.26
C LEU A 104 -22.14 33.00 -30.92
N GLU A 105 -23.33 32.75 -30.37
CA GLU A 105 -23.78 31.41 -30.05
C GLU A 105 -24.72 30.93 -31.18
N VAL A 106 -24.36 29.78 -31.76
CA VAL A 106 -25.09 29.15 -32.86
C VAL A 106 -25.62 27.81 -32.38
N THR A 107 -26.92 27.65 -32.36
CA THR A 107 -27.56 26.37 -32.03
C THR A 107 -27.93 25.64 -33.31
N LEU A 108 -27.55 24.37 -33.41
CA LEU A 108 -27.81 23.50 -34.57
C LEU A 108 -28.29 22.12 -34.11
N HIS A 109 -29.13 21.52 -34.94
CA HIS A 109 -29.53 20.12 -34.74
C HIS A 109 -28.54 19.22 -35.45
N HIS A 110 -27.40 18.97 -34.82
CA HIS A 110 -26.33 18.14 -35.39
C HIS A 110 -25.91 17.03 -34.39
N PRO A 111 -25.69 15.77 -34.84
CA PRO A 111 -25.35 14.67 -33.94
C PRO A 111 -24.08 14.93 -33.12
N LEU A 112 -23.03 15.51 -33.71
CA LEU A 112 -21.79 15.83 -33.00
C LEU A 112 -22.01 16.78 -31.83
N LEU A 113 -22.88 17.78 -32.01
CA LEU A 113 -23.17 18.78 -30.97
C LEU A 113 -24.02 18.24 -29.83
N GLN A 114 -24.62 17.04 -29.95
CA GLN A 114 -25.27 16.35 -28.84
C GLN A 114 -24.24 15.83 -27.84
N GLU A 115 -23.02 15.55 -28.30
CA GLU A 115 -21.95 14.96 -27.49
C GLU A 115 -20.92 15.98 -27.01
N MET A 116 -20.74 17.09 -27.79
CA MET A 116 -19.75 18.12 -27.51
C MET A 116 -20.04 19.46 -28.14
N ASP A 117 -19.66 20.54 -27.48
CA ASP A 117 -19.71 21.89 -28.04
C ASP A 117 -18.50 22.13 -28.96
N ILE A 118 -18.63 23.10 -29.91
CA ILE A 118 -17.50 23.57 -30.72
C ILE A 118 -17.29 25.07 -30.45
N LEU A 119 -16.06 25.42 -30.13
CA LEU A 119 -15.64 26.79 -29.89
C LEU A 119 -14.56 27.20 -30.89
N VAL A 120 -14.80 28.28 -31.66
CA VAL A 120 -13.84 28.84 -32.60
C VAL A 120 -13.34 30.16 -32.03
N LEU A 121 -12.04 30.27 -31.77
CA LEU A 121 -11.44 31.50 -31.29
C LEU A 121 -11.02 32.41 -32.41
N PRO A 122 -11.10 33.76 -32.22
CA PRO A 122 -10.60 34.71 -33.18
C PRO A 122 -9.09 34.56 -33.42
N CYS A 123 -8.54 35.09 -34.49
CA CYS A 123 -7.11 35.19 -34.68
C CYS A 123 -6.56 36.28 -33.72
N ARG A 124 -5.45 35.98 -33.02
CA ARG A 124 -4.84 36.96 -32.09
C ARG A 124 -4.27 38.15 -32.84
N GLU A 125 -4.62 39.35 -32.42
CA GLU A 125 -3.78 40.56 -32.62
C GLU A 125 -2.77 40.61 -31.47
N ALA A 126 -1.58 41.06 -31.78
CA ALA A 126 -0.37 40.97 -30.93
C ALA A 126 -0.43 41.71 -29.55
N GLN A 127 -1.59 42.20 -29.10
CA GLN A 127 -1.66 43.05 -27.88
C GLN A 127 -2.79 42.77 -26.89
N SER A 128 -3.55 41.66 -26.98
CA SER A 128 -4.52 41.36 -25.92
C SER A 128 -4.06 40.20 -25.01
N GLU A 129 -3.89 40.54 -23.74
CA GLU A 129 -3.47 39.74 -22.62
C GLU A 129 -4.08 38.33 -22.57
N GLY A 130 -3.29 37.36 -22.09
CA GLY A 130 -3.50 35.94 -22.00
C GLY A 130 -4.77 35.39 -21.31
N SER A 131 -5.84 36.20 -21.20
CA SER A 131 -7.04 35.80 -20.43
C SER A 131 -8.01 34.88 -21.20
N THR A 132 -8.11 35.01 -22.53
CA THR A 132 -9.16 34.34 -23.31
C THR A 132 -9.04 32.82 -23.41
N LEU A 133 -7.82 32.28 -23.54
CA LEU A 133 -7.59 30.82 -23.61
C LEU A 133 -7.76 30.19 -22.24
N SER A 134 -7.18 30.80 -21.22
CA SER A 134 -7.29 30.31 -19.81
C SER A 134 -8.74 30.30 -19.33
N ASP A 135 -9.55 31.30 -19.74
CA ASP A 135 -10.97 31.36 -19.36
C ASP A 135 -11.81 30.28 -20.07
N CYS A 136 -11.49 29.94 -21.31
CA CYS A 136 -12.15 28.84 -22.02
C CYS A 136 -11.82 27.48 -21.38
N LEU A 137 -10.62 27.34 -20.87
CA LEU A 137 -10.16 26.07 -20.27
C LEU A 137 -10.72 25.83 -18.86
N LYS A 138 -11.19 26.85 -18.16
CA LYS A 138 -11.78 26.74 -16.83
C LYS A 138 -13.09 25.95 -16.78
N TYR A 139 -13.87 25.97 -17.86
CA TYR A 139 -15.25 25.48 -17.88
C TYR A 139 -15.52 24.42 -18.94
N SER A 140 -14.52 23.94 -19.65
CA SER A 140 -14.66 22.93 -20.72
C SER A 140 -13.57 21.90 -20.66
N LEU A 141 -13.86 20.70 -21.19
CA LEU A 141 -12.86 19.66 -21.46
C LEU A 141 -12.40 19.84 -22.92
N PRO A 142 -11.31 20.59 -23.19
CA PRO A 142 -10.98 20.97 -24.53
C PRO A 142 -10.29 19.86 -25.32
N ILE A 143 -10.74 19.69 -26.58
CA ILE A 143 -10.05 18.95 -27.62
C ILE A 143 -9.48 20.02 -28.56
N ILE A 144 -8.18 20.22 -28.52
CA ILE A 144 -7.55 21.32 -29.26
C ILE A 144 -7.29 20.90 -30.70
N VAL A 145 -7.88 21.62 -31.62
CA VAL A 145 -7.68 21.47 -33.06
C VAL A 145 -7.00 22.72 -33.58
N TYR A 146 -5.84 22.57 -34.21
CA TYR A 146 -5.09 23.68 -34.81
C TYR A 146 -5.09 23.59 -36.32
N ALA A 147 -5.76 24.56 -36.98
CA ALA A 147 -5.90 24.62 -38.45
C ALA A 147 -4.69 25.32 -39.09
N ILE A 148 -4.02 24.65 -40.01
CA ILE A 148 -2.83 25.12 -40.70
C ILE A 148 -3.13 25.25 -42.20
N SER A 149 -2.88 26.43 -42.78
CA SER A 149 -3.02 26.69 -44.21
C SER A 149 -1.68 26.96 -44.89
N GLU A 150 -0.65 27.29 -44.14
CA GLU A 150 0.67 27.62 -44.64
C GLU A 150 1.68 26.48 -44.45
N GLU A 151 2.81 26.57 -45.19
CA GLU A 151 3.84 25.52 -45.10
C GLU A 151 4.82 25.73 -43.93
N HIS A 152 4.75 26.89 -43.27
CA HIS A 152 5.58 27.28 -42.16
C HIS A 152 4.74 27.90 -41.06
N LEU A 153 5.20 27.75 -39.81
CA LEU A 153 4.68 28.48 -38.66
C LEU A 153 5.46 29.77 -38.49
N THR A 154 4.79 30.86 -38.19
CA THR A 154 5.38 32.14 -37.81
C THR A 154 5.86 32.12 -36.37
N GLU A 155 6.77 33.02 -35.98
CA GLU A 155 7.25 33.12 -34.61
C GLU A 155 6.13 33.33 -33.58
N SER A 156 5.11 34.08 -33.94
CA SER A 156 3.92 34.35 -33.10
C SER A 156 3.09 33.08 -32.89
N GLU A 157 2.95 32.24 -33.92
CA GLU A 157 2.24 30.97 -33.85
C GLU A 157 3.03 29.92 -33.08
N GLU A 158 4.36 29.91 -33.23
CA GLU A 158 5.22 29.05 -32.43
C GLU A 158 5.11 29.41 -30.93
N HIS A 159 5.05 30.69 -30.60
CA HIS A 159 4.86 31.16 -29.23
C HIS A 159 3.47 30.73 -28.70
N GLU A 160 2.40 30.88 -29.50
CA GLU A 160 1.04 30.41 -29.12
C GLU A 160 1.02 28.90 -28.85
N LEU A 161 1.69 28.11 -29.68
CA LEU A 161 1.81 26.70 -29.50
C LEU A 161 2.64 26.34 -28.24
N GLN A 162 3.70 27.09 -27.93
CA GLN A 162 4.46 26.89 -26.69
C GLN A 162 3.62 27.17 -25.44
N GLU A 163 2.75 28.16 -25.46
CA GLU A 163 1.78 28.42 -24.38
C GLU A 163 0.81 27.23 -24.22
N LEU A 164 0.32 26.68 -25.33
CA LEU A 164 -0.50 25.46 -25.30
C LEU A 164 0.25 24.26 -24.76
N LYS A 165 1.54 24.11 -25.03
CA LYS A 165 2.40 23.05 -24.51
C LYS A 165 2.55 23.12 -22.98
N LYS A 166 2.61 24.34 -22.40
CA LYS A 166 2.64 24.54 -20.94
C LYS A 166 1.42 23.96 -20.24
N LEU A 167 0.29 23.88 -20.94
CA LEU A 167 -0.94 23.28 -20.44
C LEU A 167 -0.94 21.75 -20.48
N SER A 168 0.10 21.13 -21.06
CA SER A 168 0.24 19.67 -21.21
C SER A 168 -0.95 19.01 -21.94
N LEU A 169 -1.65 19.77 -22.81
CA LEU A 169 -2.76 19.28 -23.60
C LEU A 169 -2.29 18.86 -24.99
N PRO A 170 -2.78 17.71 -25.52
CA PRO A 170 -2.46 17.31 -26.89
C PRO A 170 -3.19 18.17 -27.90
N VAL A 171 -2.55 18.41 -29.05
CA VAL A 171 -3.07 19.23 -30.14
C VAL A 171 -3.25 18.36 -31.39
N PHE A 172 -4.41 18.49 -32.01
CA PHE A 172 -4.72 17.84 -33.28
C PHE A 172 -4.49 18.86 -34.42
N PHE A 173 -3.39 18.71 -35.16
CA PHE A 173 -3.02 19.58 -36.24
C PHE A 173 -3.70 19.16 -37.54
N ILE A 174 -4.46 20.08 -38.18
CA ILE A 174 -5.13 19.82 -39.45
C ILE A 174 -4.56 20.73 -40.55
N LYS A 175 -3.96 20.14 -41.58
CA LYS A 175 -3.49 20.87 -42.76
C LYS A 175 -4.63 21.07 -43.73
N VAL A 176 -4.93 22.33 -44.07
CA VAL A 176 -5.97 22.74 -44.99
C VAL A 176 -5.33 22.95 -46.37
N PRO A 177 -5.80 22.28 -47.45
CA PRO A 177 -5.24 22.42 -48.80
C PRO A 177 -5.57 23.82 -49.39
N ARG A 178 -4.53 24.49 -49.92
CA ARG A 178 -4.70 25.80 -50.62
C ARG A 178 -5.33 25.69 -52.00
N HIS A 179 -5.12 24.57 -52.74
CA HIS A 179 -5.68 24.30 -54.07
C HIS A 179 -5.95 22.81 -54.29
N LEU A 180 -6.99 22.52 -55.04
CA LEU A 180 -7.44 21.15 -55.40
C LEU A 180 -6.51 20.35 -56.35
N SER A 181 -5.37 20.89 -56.74
CA SER A 181 -4.47 20.27 -57.70
C SER A 181 -2.99 20.40 -57.38
N SER A 182 -2.51 19.72 -56.39
CA SER A 182 -1.07 19.44 -56.28
C SER A 182 -0.83 17.96 -55.96
N LYS A 183 -0.14 17.29 -56.88
CA LYS A 183 0.46 15.96 -56.64
C LYS A 183 1.45 16.15 -55.52
N PHE A 184 1.20 15.46 -54.45
CA PHE A 184 2.08 15.47 -53.26
C PHE A 184 3.37 14.66 -53.55
N GLU A 185 4.49 15.32 -53.60
CA GLU A 185 5.79 14.72 -53.43
C GLU A 185 6.03 14.39 -51.93
N LYS A 186 6.54 13.19 -51.68
CA LYS A 186 6.83 12.65 -50.37
C LYS A 186 8.08 13.25 -49.70
N GLU A 187 8.42 14.51 -49.97
CA GLU A 187 9.50 15.20 -49.27
C GLU A 187 9.03 15.74 -47.94
N LYS A 188 9.88 15.60 -46.90
CA LYS A 188 9.63 16.02 -45.52
C LYS A 188 9.12 17.45 -45.45
N SER A 189 7.83 17.63 -45.25
CA SER A 189 7.22 18.97 -45.16
C SER A 189 7.97 19.81 -44.15
N PRO A 190 8.36 21.09 -44.46
CA PRO A 190 9.04 22.01 -43.53
C PRO A 190 8.27 22.17 -42.22
N LEU A 191 6.93 22.22 -42.32
CA LEU A 191 6.02 22.24 -41.17
C LEU A 191 6.22 21.00 -40.23
N LEU A 192 6.33 19.82 -40.80
CA LEU A 192 6.57 18.61 -40.02
C LEU A 192 7.90 18.67 -39.24
N GLN A 193 8.92 19.25 -39.86
CA GLN A 193 10.20 19.47 -39.23
C GLN A 193 10.15 20.50 -38.08
N GLN A 194 9.37 21.58 -38.26
CA GLN A 194 9.12 22.57 -37.19
C GLN A 194 8.37 21.96 -36.02
N LEU A 195 7.29 21.22 -36.25
CA LEU A 195 6.51 20.56 -35.21
C LEU A 195 7.30 19.45 -34.48
N LEU A 196 8.21 18.74 -35.17
CA LEU A 196 9.12 17.78 -34.54
C LEU A 196 10.21 18.47 -33.71
N LYS A 197 10.80 19.59 -34.22
CA LYS A 197 11.78 20.37 -33.47
C LYS A 197 11.20 20.97 -32.19
N SER A 198 9.94 21.39 -32.26
CA SER A 198 9.22 21.97 -31.12
C SER A 198 8.66 20.88 -30.17
N ASP A 199 8.94 19.60 -30.42
CA ASP A 199 8.54 18.44 -29.58
C ASP A 199 7.01 18.35 -29.36
N PHE A 200 6.23 18.73 -30.39
CA PHE A 200 4.76 18.51 -30.40
C PHE A 200 4.39 17.13 -30.92
N LEU A 201 5.17 16.59 -31.86
CA LEU A 201 4.97 15.27 -32.44
C LEU A 201 6.07 14.33 -31.94
N GLY A 202 5.70 13.16 -31.44
CA GLY A 202 6.68 12.13 -31.04
C GLY A 202 7.42 11.55 -32.25
N PRO A 203 8.61 10.98 -32.08
CA PRO A 203 9.35 10.33 -33.16
C PRO A 203 8.51 9.23 -33.80
N ALA A 204 8.35 9.32 -35.12
CA ALA A 204 7.66 8.30 -35.91
C ALA A 204 8.38 6.95 -35.75
N GLY A 205 7.85 6.06 -34.95
CA GLY A 205 8.41 4.71 -34.76
C GLY A 205 8.23 4.05 -33.39
N SER A 206 7.87 4.74 -32.34
CA SER A 206 7.59 4.11 -31.06
C SER A 206 6.14 3.62 -30.99
N GLY A 207 5.91 2.41 -31.51
CA GLY A 207 4.57 1.77 -31.57
C GLY A 207 4.06 1.23 -30.24
N GLN A 208 4.42 1.82 -29.11
CA GLN A 208 3.75 1.59 -27.84
C GLN A 208 3.12 2.89 -27.35
N PRO A 209 1.79 2.97 -27.28
CA PRO A 209 1.16 4.08 -26.58
C PRO A 209 1.55 3.98 -25.09
N ASN A 210 2.33 4.95 -24.61
CA ASN A 210 2.47 5.16 -23.17
C ASN A 210 1.07 5.29 -22.59
N ALA A 211 0.66 4.31 -21.82
CA ALA A 211 -0.65 4.27 -21.19
C ALA A 211 -0.86 5.57 -20.39
N GLY A 212 -1.77 6.42 -20.85
CA GLY A 212 -2.22 7.61 -20.14
C GLY A 212 -1.91 8.97 -20.73
N LYS A 213 -1.20 9.10 -21.88
CA LYS A 213 -1.01 10.42 -22.52
C LYS A 213 -1.37 10.36 -24.00
N ALA A 214 -2.38 11.13 -24.42
CA ALA A 214 -2.67 11.33 -25.84
C ALA A 214 -1.54 12.15 -26.48
N GLN A 215 -1.00 11.67 -27.61
CA GLN A 215 0.02 12.40 -28.36
C GLN A 215 -0.64 13.32 -29.38
N SER A 216 -0.03 14.49 -29.64
CA SER A 216 -0.45 15.38 -30.72
C SER A 216 -0.32 14.68 -32.08
N VAL A 217 -1.29 14.91 -32.97
CA VAL A 217 -1.39 14.23 -34.28
C VAL A 217 -1.46 15.25 -35.39
N LEU A 218 -0.71 15.05 -36.47
CA LEU A 218 -0.82 15.82 -37.69
C LEU A 218 -1.64 15.07 -38.75
N VAL A 219 -2.68 15.73 -39.29
CA VAL A 219 -3.53 15.19 -40.35
C VAL A 219 -3.38 16.04 -41.61
N GLU A 220 -2.84 15.46 -42.67
CA GLU A 220 -2.59 16.17 -43.94
C GLU A 220 -3.84 16.23 -44.84
N HIS A 221 -4.81 15.37 -44.65
CA HIS A 221 -6.04 15.30 -45.43
C HIS A 221 -7.27 15.29 -44.51
N ILE A 222 -8.13 16.30 -44.68
CA ILE A 222 -9.38 16.48 -43.93
C ILE A 222 -10.36 15.31 -44.11
N GLU A 223 -10.27 14.58 -45.22
CA GLU A 223 -11.11 13.40 -45.49
C GLU A 223 -10.93 12.28 -44.49
N LYS A 224 -9.85 12.30 -43.68
CA LYS A 224 -9.61 11.35 -42.59
C LYS A 224 -10.22 11.80 -41.24
N LEU A 225 -11.41 12.38 -41.24
CA LEU A 225 -12.15 12.77 -40.02
C LEU A 225 -12.33 11.67 -38.98
N ARG A 226 -12.22 10.41 -39.41
CA ARG A 226 -12.16 9.26 -38.46
C ARG A 226 -11.01 9.37 -37.45
N GLN A 227 -9.89 10.00 -37.84
CA GLN A 227 -8.75 10.22 -36.94
C GLN A 227 -9.08 11.28 -35.87
N LEU A 228 -9.84 12.33 -36.24
CA LEU A 228 -10.31 13.31 -35.27
C LEU A 228 -11.24 12.66 -34.24
N GLY A 229 -12.17 11.81 -34.66
CA GLY A 229 -13.06 11.11 -33.74
C GLY A 229 -12.30 10.19 -32.79
N ALA A 230 -11.31 9.44 -33.30
CA ALA A 230 -10.46 8.59 -32.46
C ALA A 230 -9.61 9.41 -31.49
N PHE A 231 -9.04 10.53 -31.98
CA PHE A 231 -8.26 11.47 -31.15
C PHE A 231 -9.12 12.13 -30.08
N ALA A 232 -10.30 12.61 -30.43
CA ALA A 232 -11.26 13.20 -29.50
C ALA A 232 -11.62 12.21 -28.40
N LYS A 233 -11.92 10.95 -28.75
CA LYS A 233 -12.19 9.88 -27.78
C LYS A 233 -11.01 9.64 -26.85
N GLN A 234 -9.80 9.63 -27.37
CA GLN A 234 -8.58 9.44 -26.58
C GLN A 234 -8.36 10.59 -25.62
N VAL A 235 -8.55 11.86 -26.05
CA VAL A 235 -8.41 13.06 -25.22
C VAL A 235 -9.47 13.08 -24.11
N VAL A 236 -10.73 12.80 -24.45
CA VAL A 236 -11.81 12.71 -23.45
C VAL A 236 -11.50 11.61 -22.43
N GLN A 237 -11.06 10.44 -22.88
CA GLN A 237 -10.67 9.37 -21.99
C GLN A 237 -9.51 9.80 -21.06
N MET A 238 -8.52 10.52 -21.57
CA MET A 238 -7.40 11.05 -20.77
C MET A 238 -7.92 11.99 -19.67
N HIS A 239 -8.76 12.97 -20.03
CA HIS A 239 -9.34 13.90 -19.05
C HIS A 239 -10.21 13.20 -18.01
N LEU A 240 -10.99 12.20 -18.43
CA LEU A 240 -11.78 11.39 -17.49
C LEU A 240 -10.90 10.59 -16.52
N VAL A 241 -9.80 10.03 -17.00
CA VAL A 241 -8.82 9.32 -16.17
C VAL A 241 -8.17 10.28 -15.17
N ASP A 242 -7.76 11.47 -15.62
CA ASP A 242 -7.17 12.49 -14.75
C ASP A 242 -8.18 12.94 -13.68
N ALA A 243 -9.40 13.25 -14.09
CA ALA A 243 -10.49 13.62 -13.19
C ALA A 243 -10.79 12.50 -12.15
N ALA A 244 -10.89 11.25 -12.61
CA ALA A 244 -11.11 10.09 -11.73
C ALA A 244 -9.92 9.88 -10.78
N THR A 245 -8.69 10.15 -11.23
CA THR A 245 -7.48 10.05 -10.41
C THR A 245 -7.45 11.12 -9.31
N VAL A 246 -7.74 12.37 -9.67
CA VAL A 246 -7.85 13.48 -8.71
C VAL A 246 -8.97 13.19 -7.69
N LEU A 247 -10.15 12.78 -8.18
CA LEU A 247 -11.30 12.47 -7.33
C LEU A 247 -10.97 11.32 -6.35
N ASN A 248 -10.35 10.24 -6.83
CA ASN A 248 -9.89 9.15 -5.98
C ASN A 248 -8.87 9.63 -4.94
N GLY A 249 -7.90 10.45 -5.34
CA GLY A 249 -6.93 11.04 -4.43
C GLY A 249 -7.58 11.91 -3.34
N VAL A 250 -8.64 12.66 -3.67
CA VAL A 250 -9.42 13.44 -2.70
C VAL A 250 -10.19 12.51 -1.77
N HIS A 251 -10.89 11.51 -2.30
CA HIS A 251 -11.66 10.56 -1.48
C HIS A 251 -10.76 9.77 -0.52
N CYS A 252 -9.63 9.24 -0.99
CA CYS A 252 -8.68 8.53 -0.14
C CYS A 252 -8.12 9.43 0.96
N ARG A 253 -7.65 10.64 0.61
CA ARG A 253 -7.16 11.60 1.62
C ARG A 253 -8.24 12.02 2.60
N SER A 254 -9.46 12.25 2.14
CA SER A 254 -10.59 12.61 3.01
C SER A 254 -10.92 11.46 3.95
N LEU A 255 -10.89 10.22 3.46
CA LEU A 255 -11.12 9.03 4.27
C LEU A 255 -10.01 8.83 5.30
N ASP A 256 -8.75 8.99 4.90
CA ASP A 256 -7.59 8.90 5.80
C ASP A 256 -7.62 10.01 6.85
N ILE A 257 -7.90 11.25 6.44
CA ILE A 257 -8.06 12.39 7.36
C ILE A 257 -9.24 12.12 8.30
N PHE A 258 -10.37 11.65 7.77
CA PHE A 258 -11.57 11.39 8.56
C PHE A 258 -11.37 10.23 9.54
N ILE A 259 -10.76 9.13 9.11
CA ILE A 259 -10.38 8.03 9.98
C ILE A 259 -9.37 8.52 11.02
N ASN A 260 -8.35 9.24 10.61
CA ASN A 260 -7.34 9.79 11.51
C ASN A 260 -7.94 10.87 12.42
N GLN A 261 -8.77 11.77 11.90
CA GLN A 261 -9.46 12.76 12.73
C GLN A 261 -10.53 12.13 13.62
N ALA A 262 -11.24 11.10 13.20
CA ALA A 262 -12.10 10.34 14.08
C ALA A 262 -11.31 9.64 15.18
N PHE A 263 -10.12 9.15 14.87
CA PHE A 263 -9.15 8.69 15.86
C PHE A 263 -8.53 9.83 16.65
N ASP A 264 -8.27 10.99 16.05
CA ASP A 264 -7.71 12.18 16.67
C ASP A 264 -8.75 12.92 17.50
N MET A 265 -10.00 13.02 17.06
CA MET A 265 -11.12 13.52 17.88
C MET A 265 -11.39 12.60 19.06
N GLN A 266 -11.31 11.31 18.87
CA GLN A 266 -11.32 10.36 19.97
C GLN A 266 -10.13 10.56 20.91
N ARG A 267 -9.05 11.11 20.42
CA ARG A 267 -7.78 11.36 21.13
C ARG A 267 -7.70 12.76 21.69
N ASP A 268 -7.95 13.81 20.91
CA ASP A 268 -7.84 15.24 21.31
C ASP A 268 -9.01 15.66 22.17
N LEU A 269 -10.13 15.04 21.92
CA LEU A 269 -11.20 15.18 22.84
C LEU A 269 -10.98 14.30 24.02
N GLN A 270 -10.22 13.16 23.81
CA GLN A 270 -10.10 12.28 24.91
C GLN A 270 -9.35 11.02 24.60
N ILE A 271 -8.42 10.87 25.30
CA ILE A 271 -7.97 9.59 25.78
C ILE A 271 -9.17 9.01 26.53
N THR A 272 -10.03 8.24 25.88
CA THR A 272 -11.19 7.64 26.54
C THR A 272 -10.72 6.64 27.61
N PRO A 273 -11.43 6.46 28.71
CA PRO A 273 -11.11 5.45 29.72
C PRO A 273 -10.90 4.07 29.09
N LYS A 274 -11.75 3.66 28.14
CA LYS A 274 -11.60 2.39 27.42
C LYS A 274 -10.31 2.30 26.59
N ARG A 275 -9.85 3.39 26.05
CA ARG A 275 -8.63 3.43 25.24
C ARG A 275 -7.38 3.45 26.12
N LEU A 276 -7.43 4.13 27.26
CA LEU A 276 -6.39 4.05 28.30
C LEU A 276 -6.34 2.63 28.87
N GLU A 277 -7.50 2.04 29.14
CA GLU A 277 -7.63 0.66 29.57
C GLU A 277 -7.06 -0.31 28.54
N TYR A 278 -7.49 -0.20 27.26
CA TYR A 278 -6.95 -0.99 26.17
C TYR A 278 -5.43 -0.83 26.01
N THR A 279 -4.92 0.40 26.08
CA THR A 279 -3.48 0.66 25.97
C THR A 279 -2.72 0.08 27.17
N ARG A 280 -3.30 0.17 28.36
CA ARG A 280 -2.79 -0.42 29.59
C ARG A 280 -2.77 -1.95 29.50
N ASP A 281 -3.86 -2.54 29.01
CA ASP A 281 -3.98 -4.00 28.88
C ASP A 281 -2.98 -4.54 27.84
N LYS A 282 -2.86 -3.88 26.69
CA LYS A 282 -1.88 -4.28 25.66
C LYS A 282 -0.43 -4.08 26.08
N GLU A 283 -0.13 -3.05 26.82
CA GLU A 283 1.19 -2.85 27.42
C GLU A 283 1.47 -3.90 28.51
N ASN A 284 0.48 -4.20 29.37
CA ASN A 284 0.58 -5.25 30.37
C ASN A 284 0.80 -6.63 29.70
N GLU A 285 0.07 -6.96 28.64
CA GLU A 285 0.27 -8.19 27.87
C GLU A 285 1.70 -8.28 27.32
N LEU A 286 2.19 -7.20 26.72
CA LEU A 286 3.58 -7.10 26.24
C LEU A 286 4.57 -7.30 27.40
N PHE A 287 4.38 -6.56 28.48
CA PHE A 287 5.23 -6.63 29.67
C PHE A 287 5.25 -8.04 30.25
N GLN A 288 4.08 -8.67 30.44
CA GLN A 288 3.99 -10.04 30.95
C GLN A 288 4.65 -11.04 30.00
N SER A 289 4.44 -10.89 28.70
CA SER A 289 5.07 -11.74 27.68
C SER A 289 6.59 -11.63 27.73
N LEU A 290 7.13 -10.41 27.83
CA LEU A 290 8.57 -10.16 27.95
C LEU A 290 9.13 -10.69 29.27
N MET A 291 8.41 -10.52 30.39
CA MET A 291 8.79 -11.08 31.70
C MET A 291 8.77 -12.60 31.69
N ASN A 292 7.76 -13.22 31.07
CA ASN A 292 7.69 -14.68 30.96
C ASN A 292 8.85 -15.25 30.14
N ILE A 293 9.23 -14.55 29.06
CA ILE A 293 10.43 -14.90 28.29
C ILE A 293 11.68 -14.76 29.13
N ALA A 294 11.85 -13.65 29.84
CA ALA A 294 12.99 -13.44 30.75
C ALA A 294 13.08 -14.51 31.81
N ASN A 295 11.93 -15.04 32.29
CA ASN A 295 11.87 -16.10 33.30
C ASN A 295 12.09 -17.48 32.72
N ARG A 296 11.42 -17.86 31.63
CA ARG A 296 11.55 -19.16 30.99
C ARG A 296 12.93 -19.38 30.37
N LYS A 297 13.48 -18.32 29.79
CA LYS A 297 14.74 -18.38 29.04
C LYS A 297 16.00 -18.33 29.91
N GLN A 298 15.87 -18.25 31.22
CA GLN A 298 17.08 -18.27 32.07
C GLN A 298 17.84 -19.60 31.96
N GLU A 299 17.13 -20.74 31.88
CA GLU A 299 17.75 -22.04 31.67
C GLU A 299 18.19 -22.25 30.21
N GLU A 300 17.29 -21.93 29.24
CA GLU A 300 17.62 -21.92 27.81
C GLU A 300 18.78 -20.96 27.50
N MET A 301 18.85 -19.82 28.17
CA MET A 301 19.95 -18.86 28.06
C MET A 301 21.29 -19.49 28.54
N ARG A 302 21.26 -20.31 29.59
CA ARG A 302 22.44 -21.02 30.00
C ARG A 302 22.92 -21.99 28.91
N ASP A 303 21.97 -22.75 28.34
CA ASP A 303 22.27 -23.71 27.28
C ASP A 303 22.71 -23.01 25.99
N LEU A 304 22.08 -21.91 25.65
CA LEU A 304 22.48 -21.04 24.54
C LEU A 304 23.90 -20.46 24.75
N ILE A 305 24.22 -19.99 25.96
CA ILE A 305 25.57 -19.49 26.26
C ILE A 305 26.60 -20.63 26.13
N VAL A 306 26.28 -21.84 26.58
CA VAL A 306 27.15 -23.01 26.43
C VAL A 306 27.36 -23.37 24.97
N GLU A 307 26.29 -23.39 24.18
CA GLU A 307 26.34 -23.65 22.73
C GLU A 307 27.12 -22.57 21.99
N THR A 308 26.84 -21.30 22.29
CA THR A 308 27.56 -20.16 21.69
C THR A 308 29.04 -20.19 22.06
N LEU A 309 29.36 -20.49 23.32
CA LEU A 309 30.76 -20.66 23.76
C LEU A 309 31.46 -21.81 23.04
N SER A 310 30.79 -22.96 22.87
CA SER A 310 31.36 -24.10 22.16
C SER A 310 31.58 -23.81 20.66
N GLY A 311 30.64 -23.08 20.01
CA GLY A 311 30.75 -22.69 18.59
C GLY A 311 31.79 -21.62 18.32
N LEU A 312 31.99 -20.70 19.26
CA LEU A 312 32.95 -19.58 19.11
C LEU A 312 34.32 -19.90 19.69
N LYS A 313 34.49 -20.99 20.43
CA LYS A 313 35.71 -21.31 21.22
C LYS A 313 36.98 -21.22 20.36
N GLU A 314 37.01 -21.88 19.20
CA GLU A 314 38.20 -21.88 18.34
C GLU A 314 38.49 -20.50 17.75
N GLY A 315 37.46 -19.81 17.28
CA GLY A 315 37.60 -18.43 16.76
C GLY A 315 38.09 -17.45 17.84
N LEU A 316 37.53 -17.53 19.03
CA LEU A 316 37.95 -16.68 20.17
C LEU A 316 39.39 -16.95 20.60
N LEU A 317 39.86 -18.23 20.56
CA LEU A 317 41.23 -18.59 20.87
C LEU A 317 42.20 -18.10 19.75
N GLU A 318 41.78 -18.09 18.52
CA GLU A 318 42.53 -17.56 17.41
C GLU A 318 42.62 -16.02 17.49
N GLU A 319 41.50 -15.31 17.72
CA GLU A 319 41.51 -13.87 17.95
C GLU A 319 42.35 -13.48 19.16
N ALA A 320 42.26 -14.22 20.25
CA ALA A 320 43.08 -14.00 21.45
C ALA A 320 44.58 -14.20 21.16
N GLY A 321 44.94 -15.23 20.34
CA GLY A 321 46.33 -15.47 19.92
C GLY A 321 46.89 -14.34 19.08
N ASN A 322 46.07 -13.72 18.24
CA ASN A 322 46.45 -12.65 17.33
C ASN A 322 46.25 -11.24 17.92
N LEU A 323 45.81 -11.11 19.18
CA LEU A 323 45.52 -9.82 19.83
C LEU A 323 46.79 -8.97 19.94
N GLU A 324 46.76 -7.76 19.37
CA GLU A 324 47.73 -6.71 19.60
C GLU A 324 47.33 -5.88 20.80
N PHE A 325 48.22 -5.78 21.77
CA PHE A 325 47.91 -5.06 22.99
C PHE A 325 48.10 -3.57 22.86
N GLN A 326 47.17 -2.81 23.41
CA GLN A 326 47.25 -1.34 23.40
C GLN A 326 47.97 -0.86 24.66
N ASP A 327 48.80 0.16 24.52
CA ASP A 327 49.54 0.82 25.60
C ASP A 327 50.47 -0.10 26.42
N ILE A 328 50.97 -1.19 25.80
CA ILE A 328 51.88 -2.13 26.47
C ILE A 328 53.12 -2.33 25.57
N ILE A 329 54.30 -2.14 26.14
CA ILE A 329 55.54 -2.38 25.46
C ILE A 329 55.99 -3.84 25.75
N ILE A 330 56.00 -4.65 24.66
CA ILE A 330 56.54 -6.02 24.71
C ILE A 330 57.93 -5.96 24.09
N CYS A 331 58.94 -6.48 24.73
CA CYS A 331 60.31 -6.59 24.22
C CYS A 331 60.36 -7.51 23.00
N GLU A 332 61.36 -7.39 22.15
CA GLU A 332 61.57 -8.24 20.95
C GLU A 332 61.64 -9.74 21.28
N ASN A 333 62.00 -10.10 22.54
CA ASN A 333 62.03 -11.46 23.06
C ASN A 333 60.64 -11.98 23.55
N GLY A 334 59.55 -11.18 23.40
CA GLY A 334 58.22 -11.54 23.87
C GLY A 334 58.02 -11.41 25.38
N GLU A 335 58.98 -10.88 26.12
CA GLU A 335 58.87 -10.64 27.57
C GLU A 335 58.24 -9.30 27.87
N ALA A 336 57.23 -9.27 28.78
CA ALA A 336 56.62 -8.02 29.25
C ALA A 336 57.54 -7.35 30.26
N VAL A 337 57.64 -6.03 30.17
CA VAL A 337 58.54 -5.18 30.98
C VAL A 337 58.22 -5.22 32.47
N SER A 338 56.99 -5.49 32.84
CA SER A 338 56.56 -5.57 34.26
C SER A 338 55.39 -6.55 34.50
N ASN A 339 55.28 -7.03 35.72
CA ASN A 339 54.09 -7.81 36.17
C ASN A 339 52.77 -7.04 36.05
N LYS A 340 52.82 -5.71 35.99
CA LYS A 340 51.66 -4.86 35.74
C LYS A 340 51.19 -4.98 34.31
N ASP A 341 52.12 -5.06 33.35
CA ASP A 341 51.85 -5.20 31.90
C ASP A 341 51.25 -6.55 31.59
N ILE A 342 51.73 -7.64 32.24
CA ILE A 342 51.16 -8.98 32.12
C ILE A 342 49.68 -8.98 32.58
N LYS A 343 49.39 -8.33 33.72
CA LYS A 343 47.99 -8.18 34.19
C LYS A 343 47.12 -7.41 33.21
N CYS A 344 47.70 -6.42 32.56
CA CYS A 344 47.00 -5.64 31.56
C CYS A 344 46.74 -6.44 30.26
N CYS A 345 47.72 -7.25 29.82
CA CYS A 345 47.55 -8.22 28.73
C CYS A 345 46.44 -9.23 29.02
N ILE A 346 46.44 -9.83 30.21
CA ILE A 346 45.39 -10.77 30.64
C ILE A 346 44.02 -10.11 30.61
N LYS A 347 43.95 -8.87 31.12
CA LYS A 347 42.70 -8.10 31.13
C LYS A 347 42.19 -7.85 29.71
N GLN A 348 43.04 -7.43 28.79
CA GLN A 348 42.65 -7.15 27.40
C GLN A 348 42.14 -8.41 26.68
N ILE A 349 42.79 -9.60 26.92
CA ILE A 349 42.31 -10.87 26.36
C ILE A 349 40.91 -11.20 26.92
N GLN A 350 40.71 -11.00 28.22
CA GLN A 350 39.44 -11.27 28.87
C GLN A 350 38.34 -10.33 28.40
N ASP A 351 38.64 -9.03 28.26
CA ASP A 351 37.72 -8.03 27.76
C ASP A 351 37.30 -8.35 26.30
N LEU A 352 38.25 -8.84 25.47
CA LEU A 352 37.97 -9.32 24.11
C LEU A 352 36.95 -10.47 24.13
N ILE A 353 37.23 -11.52 24.94
CA ILE A 353 36.37 -12.73 25.00
C ILE A 353 34.97 -12.35 25.51
N ILE A 354 34.89 -11.57 26.58
CA ILE A 354 33.62 -11.11 27.14
C ILE A 354 32.84 -10.27 26.12
N THR A 355 33.51 -9.35 25.43
CA THR A 355 32.83 -8.49 24.44
C THR A 355 32.27 -9.30 23.28
N ARG A 356 33.04 -10.22 22.72
CA ARG A 356 32.61 -11.10 21.64
C ARG A 356 31.46 -12.03 22.04
N LEU A 357 31.57 -12.64 23.22
CA LEU A 357 30.51 -13.48 23.75
C LEU A 357 29.22 -12.67 23.98
N ASN A 358 29.33 -11.49 24.56
CA ASN A 358 28.18 -10.62 24.79
C ASN A 358 27.49 -10.22 23.50
N GLN A 359 28.24 -9.88 22.49
CA GLN A 359 27.71 -9.50 21.18
C GLN A 359 26.93 -10.68 20.55
N ALA A 360 27.48 -11.90 20.63
CA ALA A 360 26.82 -13.09 20.10
C ALA A 360 25.55 -13.44 20.87
N VAL A 361 25.59 -13.41 22.21
CA VAL A 361 24.43 -13.66 23.07
C VAL A 361 23.37 -12.58 22.92
N ALA A 362 23.76 -11.31 22.79
CA ALA A 362 22.85 -10.18 22.57
C ALA A 362 22.11 -10.32 21.22
N ASN A 363 22.83 -10.68 20.14
CA ASN A 363 22.21 -10.90 18.84
C ASN A 363 21.16 -12.02 18.87
N GLN A 364 21.43 -13.09 19.59
CA GLN A 364 20.51 -14.22 19.73
C GLN A 364 19.30 -13.88 20.61
N LEU A 365 19.49 -13.05 21.64
CA LEU A 365 18.41 -12.49 22.44
C LEU A 365 17.51 -11.56 21.62
N ILE A 366 18.09 -10.68 20.85
CA ILE A 366 17.34 -9.77 19.98
C ILE A 366 16.46 -10.58 19.03
N SER A 367 17.01 -11.62 18.38
CA SER A 367 16.23 -12.47 17.48
C SER A 367 15.07 -13.18 18.19
N SER A 368 15.25 -13.57 19.46
CA SER A 368 14.17 -14.21 20.24
C SER A 368 13.07 -13.26 20.68
N VAL A 369 13.29 -11.94 20.65
CA VAL A 369 12.31 -10.91 21.05
C VAL A 369 11.65 -10.27 19.82
N ASP A 370 12.22 -10.47 18.63
CA ASP A 370 11.74 -9.84 17.38
C ASP A 370 10.27 -10.19 17.04
N TYR A 371 9.82 -11.39 17.40
CA TYR A 371 8.43 -11.78 17.17
C TYR A 371 7.42 -10.99 18.03
N LEU A 372 7.81 -10.58 19.25
CA LEU A 372 6.99 -9.71 20.08
C LEU A 372 6.85 -8.32 19.44
N ARG A 373 7.94 -7.84 18.87
CA ARG A 373 7.97 -6.62 18.10
C ARG A 373 6.91 -6.65 17.02
N GLU A 374 6.89 -7.67 16.16
CA GLU A 374 5.94 -7.77 15.07
C GLU A 374 4.48 -7.83 15.54
N SER A 375 4.22 -8.54 16.64
CA SER A 375 2.87 -8.70 17.17
C SER A 375 2.31 -7.44 17.84
N PHE A 376 3.15 -6.68 18.56
CA PHE A 376 2.71 -5.54 19.37
C PHE A 376 3.01 -4.17 18.74
N VAL A 377 4.03 -4.06 17.86
CA VAL A 377 4.47 -2.79 17.26
C VAL A 377 3.32 -2.08 16.56
N GLY A 378 2.62 -2.75 15.66
CA GLY A 378 1.54 -2.12 14.90
C GLY A 378 0.45 -1.52 15.80
N THR A 379 0.14 -2.16 16.93
CA THR A 379 -0.85 -1.69 17.89
C THR A 379 -0.30 -0.56 18.76
N LEU A 380 0.88 -0.75 19.34
CA LEU A 380 1.51 0.23 20.20
C LEU A 380 2.00 1.45 19.43
N GLU A 381 2.49 1.32 18.21
CA GLU A 381 2.81 2.48 17.34
C GLU A 381 1.58 3.30 16.98
N ARG A 382 0.43 2.66 16.72
CA ARG A 382 -0.82 3.39 16.53
C ARG A 382 -1.25 4.13 17.79
N CYS A 383 -1.16 3.46 18.96
CA CYS A 383 -1.40 4.10 20.24
C CYS A 383 -0.43 5.28 20.45
N LEU A 384 0.85 5.08 20.15
CA LEU A 384 1.89 6.09 20.26
C LEU A 384 1.67 7.28 19.34
N LYS A 385 1.47 7.04 18.05
CA LYS A 385 1.12 8.07 17.06
C LYS A 385 -0.15 8.83 17.47
N SER A 386 -1.08 8.10 18.07
CA SER A 386 -2.28 8.64 18.64
C SER A 386 -2.01 9.57 19.82
N LEU A 387 -1.07 9.23 20.69
CA LEU A 387 -0.65 10.05 21.81
C LEU A 387 0.25 11.23 21.39
N GLU A 388 1.10 11.06 20.39
CA GLU A 388 2.02 12.10 19.89
C GLU A 388 1.31 13.24 19.15
N LYS A 389 0.29 12.93 18.36
CA LYS A 389 -0.46 13.95 17.61
C LYS A 389 -1.33 14.84 18.49
N SER A 390 -1.69 14.41 19.73
CA SER A 390 -2.37 15.27 20.71
C SER A 390 -1.50 16.43 21.23
N ASN A 391 -0.26 16.49 20.82
CA ASN A 391 0.81 17.17 21.52
C ASN A 391 1.14 18.56 21.04
N HIS A 392 0.34 19.18 20.21
CA HIS A 392 0.65 20.58 19.92
C HIS A 392 0.55 21.52 21.14
N ASP A 393 -0.06 21.10 22.25
CA ASP A 393 -0.36 22.03 23.35
C ASP A 393 0.06 21.64 24.78
N THR A 394 0.62 20.46 25.07
CA THR A 394 1.02 20.17 26.44
C THR A 394 2.28 19.30 26.61
N ALA A 395 3.25 19.81 27.37
CA ALA A 395 4.50 19.11 27.68
C ALA A 395 4.34 17.76 28.43
N MET A 396 3.16 17.47 28.99
CA MET A 396 2.88 16.23 29.75
C MET A 396 2.77 14.99 28.86
N ASN A 397 2.31 15.14 27.64
CA ASN A 397 2.08 14.00 26.74
C ASN A 397 3.38 13.44 26.15
N ASN A 398 4.42 14.29 26.01
CA ASN A 398 5.75 13.85 25.55
C ASN A 398 6.39 12.82 26.48
N VAL A 399 6.07 12.87 27.76
CA VAL A 399 6.62 11.96 28.77
C VAL A 399 6.04 10.55 28.62
N THR A 400 4.72 10.43 28.38
CA THR A 400 4.05 9.13 28.22
C THR A 400 4.49 8.43 26.94
N SER A 401 4.57 9.19 25.84
CA SER A 401 5.07 8.72 24.55
C SER A 401 6.52 8.23 24.66
N ASN A 402 7.39 8.99 25.36
CA ASN A 402 8.78 8.60 25.58
C ASN A 402 8.91 7.34 26.44
N HIS A 403 8.08 7.15 27.45
CA HIS A 403 8.10 5.92 28.26
C HIS A 403 7.64 4.71 27.46
N LEU A 404 6.61 4.85 26.60
CA LEU A 404 6.19 3.77 25.72
C LEU A 404 7.29 3.43 24.70
N LYS A 405 7.97 4.44 24.15
CA LYS A 405 9.15 4.23 23.30
C LYS A 405 10.28 3.53 24.05
N GLN A 406 10.49 3.83 25.32
CA GLN A 406 11.49 3.14 26.15
C GLN A 406 11.16 1.68 26.38
N ILE A 407 9.88 1.32 26.59
CA ILE A 407 9.45 -0.08 26.71
C ILE A 407 9.68 -0.81 25.39
N LEU A 408 9.26 -0.22 24.26
CA LEU A 408 9.52 -0.77 22.96
C LEU A 408 11.03 -0.91 22.70
N ASN A 409 11.81 0.12 23.00
CA ASN A 409 13.27 0.10 22.86
C ASN A 409 13.95 -0.89 23.82
N ALA A 410 13.44 -1.09 25.02
CA ALA A 410 13.95 -2.12 25.93
C ALA A 410 13.75 -3.51 25.38
N ALA A 411 12.68 -3.74 24.60
CA ALA A 411 12.46 -4.98 23.87
C ALA A 411 13.32 -5.10 22.60
N TYR A 412 13.73 -3.97 21.98
CA TYR A 412 14.48 -3.95 20.73
C TYR A 412 15.99 -3.85 20.86
N HIS A 413 16.45 -3.14 21.90
CA HIS A 413 17.87 -2.91 22.16
C HIS A 413 18.25 -3.58 23.47
N VAL A 414 18.35 -4.91 23.44
CA VAL A 414 19.01 -5.63 24.52
C VAL A 414 20.52 -5.40 24.37
N GLU A 415 20.98 -4.18 24.64
CA GLU A 415 22.39 -3.94 24.86
C GLU A 415 22.74 -4.49 26.25
N VAL A 416 23.34 -5.65 26.24
CA VAL A 416 23.97 -6.19 27.43
C VAL A 416 25.29 -5.46 27.61
N THR A 417 25.23 -4.23 28.14
CA THR A 417 26.43 -3.46 28.44
C THR A 417 26.99 -3.94 29.76
N PHE A 418 28.09 -4.67 29.71
CA PHE A 418 28.90 -4.95 30.88
C PHE A 418 29.78 -3.72 31.13
N HIS A 419 29.31 -2.78 31.94
CA HIS A 419 30.19 -1.73 32.44
C HIS A 419 31.19 -2.38 33.41
N SER A 420 32.43 -1.89 33.41
CA SER A 420 33.50 -2.37 34.30
C SER A 420 33.21 -2.34 35.81
N GLY A 421 32.05 -1.82 36.20
CA GLY A 421 31.48 -1.82 37.51
C GLY A 421 30.29 -2.76 37.76
N SER A 422 29.88 -3.56 36.75
CA SER A 422 28.76 -4.48 36.93
C SER A 422 29.12 -5.67 37.83
N THR A 423 28.09 -6.24 38.47
CA THR A 423 28.25 -7.39 39.39
C THR A 423 28.90 -8.59 38.69
N VAL A 424 28.70 -8.74 37.39
CA VAL A 424 29.27 -9.82 36.55
C VAL A 424 30.75 -9.58 36.30
N SER A 425 31.12 -8.37 35.94
CA SER A 425 32.52 -7.96 35.82
C SER A 425 33.27 -8.15 37.16
N ARG A 426 32.62 -7.84 38.26
CA ARG A 426 33.18 -8.04 39.62
C ARG A 426 33.32 -9.50 40.03
N LEU A 427 32.32 -10.35 39.71
CA LEU A 427 32.40 -11.80 39.96
C LEU A 427 33.45 -12.51 39.10
N LEU A 428 33.57 -12.09 37.84
CA LEU A 428 34.64 -12.56 36.97
C LEU A 428 36.01 -12.10 37.46
N TRP A 429 36.13 -10.84 37.89
CA TRP A 429 37.35 -10.29 38.53
C TRP A 429 37.75 -11.07 39.77
N GLU A 430 36.83 -11.47 40.63
CA GLU A 430 37.15 -12.24 41.82
C GLU A 430 37.59 -13.65 41.51
N GLN A 431 36.97 -14.32 40.52
CA GLN A 431 37.43 -15.66 40.09
C GLN A 431 38.80 -15.60 39.41
N ILE A 432 39.04 -14.59 38.62
CA ILE A 432 40.32 -14.35 37.97
C ILE A 432 41.40 -13.97 38.98
N LYS A 433 41.04 -13.21 39.99
CA LYS A 433 41.93 -12.86 41.11
C LYS A 433 42.39 -14.13 41.84
N GLN A 434 41.53 -15.12 42.01
CA GLN A 434 41.86 -16.42 42.57
C GLN A 434 42.81 -17.25 41.69
N ILE A 435 42.64 -17.18 40.35
CA ILE A 435 43.54 -17.84 39.38
C ILE A 435 44.90 -17.18 39.39
N ILE A 436 44.95 -15.83 39.38
CA ILE A 436 46.21 -15.05 39.44
C ILE A 436 46.94 -15.25 40.75
N GLN A 437 46.21 -15.38 41.88
CA GLN A 437 46.82 -15.65 43.22
C GLN A 437 47.35 -17.06 43.37
N ARG A 438 46.90 -18.02 42.55
CA ARG A 438 47.33 -19.41 42.59
C ARG A 438 48.56 -19.71 41.74
N MET A 439 49.04 -18.75 40.92
CA MET A 439 50.21 -18.93 40.10
C MET A 439 51.42 -18.21 40.71
N PRO A 440 52.45 -18.92 41.23
CA PRO A 440 53.68 -18.30 41.72
C PRO A 440 54.58 -17.97 40.52
N TRP A 441 54.52 -16.71 40.09
CA TRP A 441 55.39 -16.20 39.02
C TRP A 441 56.71 -15.78 39.63
N VAL A 442 57.73 -16.64 39.48
CA VAL A 442 59.11 -16.26 39.88
C VAL A 442 59.75 -15.47 38.69
N ASN A 443 59.36 -15.77 37.44
CA ASN A 443 59.80 -15.00 36.26
C ASN A 443 58.55 -14.67 35.38
N PRO A 444 58.47 -13.47 34.78
CA PRO A 444 57.36 -13.10 33.86
C PRO A 444 57.38 -14.05 32.63
N PRO A 445 56.26 -14.66 32.27
CA PRO A 445 56.20 -15.48 31.09
C PRO A 445 56.35 -14.68 29.82
N ALA A 446 56.96 -15.26 28.79
CA ALA A 446 56.95 -14.66 27.46
C ALA A 446 55.54 -14.62 26.88
N VAL A 447 55.13 -13.49 26.35
CA VAL A 447 53.79 -13.24 25.78
C VAL A 447 53.74 -13.79 24.33
N THR A 448 53.74 -15.12 24.22
CA THR A 448 53.67 -15.81 22.96
C THR A 448 52.21 -16.03 22.54
N THR A 449 52.01 -16.33 21.24
CA THR A 449 50.67 -16.69 20.72
C THR A 449 50.08 -17.87 21.50
N GLU A 450 50.88 -18.85 21.89
CA GLU A 450 50.40 -19.99 22.67
C GLU A 450 50.00 -19.58 24.12
N TRP A 451 50.77 -18.70 24.74
CA TRP A 451 50.42 -18.13 26.04
C TRP A 451 49.09 -17.34 25.96
N LYS A 452 48.91 -16.50 24.94
CA LYS A 452 47.68 -15.74 24.75
C LYS A 452 46.47 -16.69 24.57
N ARG A 453 46.61 -17.74 23.78
CA ARG A 453 45.58 -18.77 23.61
C ARG A 453 45.27 -19.50 24.91
N LYS A 454 46.31 -19.87 25.71
CA LYS A 454 46.12 -20.51 27.00
C LYS A 454 45.34 -19.62 27.96
N ILE A 455 45.71 -18.36 28.07
CA ILE A 455 44.96 -17.38 28.89
C ILE A 455 43.52 -17.21 28.36
N GLY A 456 43.33 -17.19 27.06
CA GLY A 456 42.01 -17.19 26.44
C GLY A 456 41.18 -18.43 26.82
N GLN A 457 41.80 -19.63 26.82
CA GLN A 457 41.16 -20.88 27.20
C GLN A 457 40.81 -20.88 28.70
N ASP A 458 41.71 -20.49 29.57
CA ASP A 458 41.51 -20.40 31.02
C ASP A 458 40.36 -19.38 31.33
N ALA A 459 40.29 -18.29 30.58
CA ALA A 459 39.22 -17.33 30.70
C ALA A 459 37.84 -17.91 30.28
N ILE A 460 37.78 -18.64 29.14
CA ILE A 460 36.57 -19.32 28.70
C ILE A 460 36.12 -20.39 29.71
N GLU A 461 37.03 -21.21 30.22
CA GLU A 461 36.72 -22.26 31.19
C GLU A 461 36.30 -21.71 32.56
N SER A 462 36.71 -20.50 32.91
CA SER A 462 36.30 -19.84 34.16
C SER A 462 34.88 -19.23 34.07
N LEU A 463 34.31 -19.10 32.87
CA LEU A 463 32.98 -18.54 32.66
C LEU A 463 31.88 -19.49 33.17
N CYS A 464 31.09 -19.00 34.11
CA CYS A 464 29.92 -19.75 34.60
C CYS A 464 28.66 -19.29 33.81
N ALA A 465 28.23 -20.10 32.85
CA ALA A 465 27.06 -19.80 32.01
C ALA A 465 25.79 -19.52 32.81
N THR A 466 25.59 -20.23 33.95
CA THR A 466 24.42 -20.02 34.82
C THR A 466 24.44 -18.64 35.51
N LYS A 467 25.61 -18.16 35.98
CA LYS A 467 25.73 -16.83 36.59
C LYS A 467 25.57 -15.72 35.57
N LEU A 468 26.13 -15.92 34.37
CA LEU A 468 25.95 -15.01 33.22
C LEU A 468 24.47 -14.89 32.81
N ALA A 469 23.80 -16.01 32.59
CA ALA A 469 22.37 -16.05 32.22
C ALA A 469 21.51 -15.35 33.29
N LYS A 470 21.75 -15.62 34.57
CA LYS A 470 21.04 -14.96 35.67
C LYS A 470 21.25 -13.46 35.71
N SER A 471 22.48 -12.99 35.46
CA SER A 471 22.79 -11.54 35.45
C SER A 471 22.13 -10.85 34.26
N ILE A 472 22.21 -11.41 33.05
CA ILE A 472 21.58 -10.87 31.85
C ILE A 472 20.07 -10.78 32.04
N CYS A 473 19.42 -11.87 32.44
CA CYS A 473 17.98 -11.87 32.67
C CYS A 473 17.55 -10.92 33.81
N SER A 474 18.38 -10.74 34.85
CA SER A 474 18.12 -9.79 35.93
C SER A 474 18.18 -8.33 35.46
N GLN A 475 19.18 -7.97 34.65
CA GLN A 475 19.29 -6.62 34.08
C GLN A 475 18.12 -6.30 33.14
N PHE A 476 17.74 -7.26 32.31
CA PHE A 476 16.59 -7.12 31.41
C PHE A 476 15.29 -6.91 32.20
N ARG A 477 15.03 -7.73 33.23
CA ARG A 477 13.86 -7.59 34.12
C ARG A 477 13.82 -6.23 34.82
N THR A 478 14.95 -5.75 35.33
CA THR A 478 15.02 -4.45 36.02
C THR A 478 14.68 -3.31 35.08
N ARG A 479 15.18 -3.33 33.83
CA ARG A 479 14.85 -2.33 32.80
C ARG A 479 13.36 -2.37 32.42
N LEU A 480 12.82 -3.57 32.20
CA LEU A 480 11.39 -3.72 31.89
C LEU A 480 10.50 -3.20 33.00
N ASN A 481 10.79 -3.57 34.26
CA ASN A 481 10.02 -3.07 35.41
C ASN A 481 10.05 -1.55 35.51
N SER A 482 11.24 -0.94 35.42
CA SER A 482 11.37 0.51 35.47
C SER A 482 10.59 1.22 34.35
N SER A 483 10.65 0.70 33.12
CA SER A 483 9.92 1.27 31.99
C SER A 483 8.40 1.09 32.14
N HIS A 484 7.96 -0.09 32.63
CA HIS A 484 6.55 -0.37 32.91
C HIS A 484 5.97 0.56 33.98
N GLU A 485 6.67 0.72 35.10
CA GLU A 485 6.25 1.61 36.18
C GLU A 485 6.15 3.08 35.73
N ALA A 486 7.13 3.56 34.95
CA ALA A 486 7.14 4.89 34.41
C ALA A 486 5.99 5.10 33.42
N PHE A 487 5.70 4.13 32.57
CA PHE A 487 4.57 4.18 31.64
C PHE A 487 3.23 4.21 32.40
N ALA A 488 3.05 3.32 33.39
CA ALA A 488 1.83 3.26 34.21
C ALA A 488 1.61 4.57 34.99
N ALA A 489 2.67 5.21 35.50
CA ALA A 489 2.59 6.50 36.14
C ALA A 489 2.15 7.61 35.19
N SER A 490 2.72 7.64 33.98
CA SER A 490 2.36 8.59 32.93
C SER A 490 0.91 8.44 32.46
N LEU A 491 0.41 7.19 32.32
CA LEU A 491 -0.99 6.95 31.99
C LEU A 491 -1.94 7.45 33.08
N ARG A 492 -1.60 7.24 34.37
CA ARG A 492 -2.40 7.76 35.49
C ARG A 492 -2.46 9.28 35.54
N GLN A 493 -1.35 9.96 35.25
CA GLN A 493 -1.33 11.43 35.16
C GLN A 493 -2.20 11.93 34.00
N LEU A 494 -2.15 11.23 32.86
CA LEU A 494 -2.95 11.55 31.68
C LEU A 494 -4.45 11.37 31.99
N GLU A 495 -4.83 10.26 32.63
CA GLU A 495 -6.21 9.97 33.07
C GLU A 495 -6.74 11.04 34.05
N ALA A 496 -5.92 11.43 35.03
CA ALA A 496 -6.28 12.47 35.97
C ALA A 496 -6.48 13.85 35.33
N GLY A 497 -5.67 14.20 34.34
CA GLY A 497 -5.77 15.46 33.60
C GLY A 497 -6.99 15.57 32.68
N LEU A 498 -7.60 14.44 32.36
CA LEU A 498 -8.68 14.34 31.36
C LEU A 498 -10.05 13.96 31.95
N SER A 499 -10.13 13.66 33.24
CA SER A 499 -11.38 13.33 33.93
C SER A 499 -12.40 14.47 33.82
N GLY A 500 -13.47 14.27 33.08
CA GLY A 500 -14.62 15.18 32.96
C GLY A 500 -15.04 15.62 31.57
N ARG A 501 -14.24 15.37 30.54
CA ARG A 501 -14.62 15.68 29.14
C ARG A 501 -15.12 14.46 28.37
N LEU A 502 -15.11 13.31 28.98
CA LEU A 502 -15.03 11.99 28.31
C LEU A 502 -16.31 11.39 27.78
N GLU A 503 -17.44 11.55 28.49
CA GLU A 503 -18.63 10.77 28.19
C GLU A 503 -19.44 11.24 26.98
N LYS A 504 -19.50 12.55 26.74
CA LYS A 504 -20.34 13.12 25.66
C LYS A 504 -19.81 12.90 24.26
N MET A 505 -18.56 12.57 24.12
CA MET A 505 -17.89 12.52 22.82
C MET A 505 -17.68 11.10 22.28
N GLU A 506 -17.74 10.07 23.13
CA GLU A 506 -17.68 8.67 22.69
C GLU A 506 -18.88 8.32 21.80
N ASP A 507 -20.06 8.84 22.14
CA ASP A 507 -21.29 8.65 21.34
C ASP A 507 -21.21 9.36 19.98
N LEU A 508 -20.68 10.58 19.98
CA LEU A 508 -20.51 11.35 18.73
C LEU A 508 -19.50 10.66 17.79
N TRP A 509 -18.42 10.18 18.37
CA TRP A 509 -17.41 9.44 17.61
C TRP A 509 -17.92 8.11 17.05
N LEU A 510 -18.67 7.34 17.84
CA LEU A 510 -19.31 6.11 17.39
C LEU A 510 -20.26 6.38 16.21
N LYS A 511 -21.02 7.48 16.27
CA LYS A 511 -21.92 7.90 15.20
C LYS A 511 -21.16 8.29 13.94
N VAL A 512 -20.10 9.10 14.09
CA VAL A 512 -19.21 9.49 12.99
C VAL A 512 -18.62 8.25 12.30
N ARG A 513 -18.13 7.29 13.08
CA ARG A 513 -17.56 6.05 12.57
C ARG A 513 -18.57 5.12 11.90
N LYS A 514 -19.76 4.97 12.48
CA LYS A 514 -20.80 4.09 11.92
C LYS A 514 -21.45 4.65 10.66
N ASP A 515 -21.64 5.97 10.62
CA ASP A 515 -22.47 6.59 9.59
C ASP A 515 -21.63 7.17 8.43
N HIS A 516 -20.44 7.71 8.72
CA HIS A 516 -19.67 8.49 7.75
C HIS A 516 -18.48 7.75 7.15
N ALA A 517 -17.68 7.03 7.94
CA ALA A 517 -16.50 6.31 7.41
C ALA A 517 -16.87 5.28 6.33
N PRO A 518 -17.93 4.46 6.47
CA PRO A 518 -18.34 3.53 5.43
C PRO A 518 -18.76 4.20 4.13
N ARG A 519 -19.43 5.35 4.21
CA ARG A 519 -19.86 6.12 3.02
C ARG A 519 -18.68 6.71 2.27
N LEU A 520 -17.69 7.25 2.99
CA LEU A 520 -16.45 7.73 2.38
C LEU A 520 -15.64 6.60 1.75
N ALA A 521 -15.58 5.44 2.40
CA ALA A 521 -14.94 4.25 1.85
C ALA A 521 -15.62 3.80 0.54
N ARG A 522 -16.96 3.84 0.48
CA ARG A 522 -17.72 3.55 -0.75
C ARG A 522 -17.36 4.52 -1.87
N LEU A 523 -17.33 5.83 -1.60
CA LEU A 523 -16.92 6.83 -2.58
C LEU A 523 -15.48 6.62 -3.06
N SER A 524 -14.58 6.20 -2.17
CA SER A 524 -13.20 5.85 -2.52
C SER A 524 -13.14 4.62 -3.43
N LEU A 525 -13.93 3.58 -3.13
CA LEU A 525 -14.05 2.39 -3.98
C LEU A 525 -14.65 2.73 -5.35
N ASP A 526 -15.73 3.54 -5.39
CA ASP A 526 -16.39 3.97 -6.63
C ASP A 526 -15.43 4.75 -7.53
N SER A 527 -14.76 5.77 -7.01
CA SER A 527 -13.82 6.58 -7.78
C SER A 527 -12.62 5.79 -8.26
N ARG A 528 -12.16 4.83 -7.47
CA ARG A 528 -11.07 3.94 -7.85
C ARG A 528 -11.46 2.98 -8.95
N SER A 529 -12.61 2.33 -8.80
CA SER A 529 -13.13 1.41 -9.81
C SER A 529 -13.43 2.12 -11.13
N LEU A 530 -13.90 3.37 -11.07
CA LEU A 530 -14.08 4.21 -12.25
C LEU A 530 -12.73 4.48 -12.94
N ARG A 531 -11.71 4.87 -12.19
CA ARG A 531 -10.37 5.08 -12.74
C ARG A 531 -9.81 3.82 -13.40
N ASP A 532 -9.89 2.70 -12.71
CA ASP A 532 -9.37 1.41 -13.19
C ASP A 532 -10.16 0.97 -14.46
N LEU A 533 -11.48 1.22 -14.50
CA LEU A 533 -12.33 0.99 -15.68
C LEU A 533 -11.93 1.86 -16.87
N LEU A 534 -11.66 3.15 -16.64
CA LEU A 534 -11.27 4.11 -17.70
C LEU A 534 -9.89 3.79 -18.26
N LEU A 535 -8.94 3.37 -17.40
CA LEU A 535 -7.56 3.04 -17.79
C LEU A 535 -7.47 1.71 -18.55
N HIS A 536 -8.18 0.68 -18.07
CA HIS A 536 -7.95 -0.70 -18.49
C HIS A 536 -9.17 -1.35 -19.13
N GLY A 537 -10.32 -0.67 -19.09
CA GLY A 537 -11.60 -1.21 -19.55
C GLY A 537 -12.18 -2.28 -18.62
N LYS A 538 -13.35 -2.78 -18.98
CA LYS A 538 -14.04 -3.82 -18.24
C LYS A 538 -13.31 -5.18 -18.44
N PRO A 539 -12.95 -5.90 -17.35
CA PRO A 539 -12.33 -7.20 -17.48
C PRO A 539 -13.31 -8.21 -18.08
N LYS A 540 -12.79 -9.08 -18.97
CA LYS A 540 -13.60 -10.14 -19.58
C LYS A 540 -13.72 -11.32 -18.63
N LEU A 541 -14.96 -11.72 -18.34
CA LEU A 541 -15.26 -12.91 -17.55
C LEU A 541 -15.01 -14.16 -18.42
N GLY A 542 -14.04 -14.98 -18.05
CA GLY A 542 -13.77 -16.26 -18.67
C GLY A 542 -14.48 -17.41 -17.93
N ARG A 543 -13.86 -18.60 -17.96
CA ARG A 543 -14.43 -19.77 -17.24
C ARG A 543 -14.45 -19.57 -15.73
N GLU A 544 -15.44 -20.14 -15.07
CA GLU A 544 -15.54 -20.19 -13.61
C GLU A 544 -14.37 -21.04 -13.05
N LEU A 545 -13.65 -20.49 -12.08
CA LEU A 545 -12.58 -21.16 -11.34
C LEU A 545 -13.08 -21.70 -10.01
N GLY A 546 -14.07 -21.07 -9.43
CA GLY A 546 -14.65 -21.47 -8.15
C GLY A 546 -15.82 -20.58 -7.75
N ARG A 547 -16.68 -21.12 -6.89
CA ARG A 547 -17.84 -20.42 -6.33
C ARG A 547 -17.78 -20.45 -4.82
N GLY A 548 -17.86 -19.30 -4.19
CA GLY A 548 -17.92 -19.14 -2.74
C GLY A 548 -19.24 -18.54 -2.27
N GLN A 549 -19.38 -18.39 -0.97
CA GLN A 549 -20.56 -17.81 -0.34
C GLN A 549 -20.80 -16.35 -0.77
N TYR A 550 -19.74 -15.61 -1.08
CA TYR A 550 -19.77 -14.17 -1.32
C TYR A 550 -19.56 -13.79 -2.79
N GLY A 551 -19.49 -14.77 -3.69
CA GLY A 551 -19.33 -14.50 -5.12
C GLY A 551 -18.69 -15.63 -5.90
N VAL A 552 -18.45 -15.38 -7.17
CA VAL A 552 -17.90 -16.32 -8.12
C VAL A 552 -16.51 -15.83 -8.55
N VAL A 553 -15.55 -16.72 -8.66
CA VAL A 553 -14.21 -16.43 -9.18
C VAL A 553 -14.10 -16.91 -10.61
N TYR A 554 -13.74 -16.03 -11.51
CA TYR A 554 -13.56 -16.31 -12.93
C TYR A 554 -12.10 -16.19 -13.35
N LEU A 555 -11.74 -16.89 -14.40
CA LEU A 555 -10.51 -16.64 -15.13
C LEU A 555 -10.66 -15.35 -15.95
N CYS A 556 -9.69 -14.48 -15.88
CA CYS A 556 -9.51 -13.36 -16.79
C CYS A 556 -8.21 -13.56 -17.56
N GLU A 557 -8.27 -13.63 -18.89
CA GLU A 557 -7.08 -13.91 -19.70
C GLU A 557 -6.03 -12.81 -19.60
N SER A 558 -6.48 -11.56 -19.63
CA SER A 558 -5.58 -10.41 -19.44
C SER A 558 -6.35 -9.17 -18.99
N TRP A 559 -5.73 -8.39 -18.11
CA TRP A 559 -6.24 -7.08 -17.70
C TRP A 559 -5.11 -6.23 -17.13
N ALA A 560 -5.03 -4.95 -17.48
CA ALA A 560 -4.02 -4.00 -17.01
C ALA A 560 -2.57 -4.48 -17.16
N GLY A 561 -2.26 -5.22 -18.22
CA GLY A 561 -0.91 -5.78 -18.45
C GLY A 561 -0.61 -7.07 -17.69
N HIS A 562 -1.52 -7.54 -16.83
CA HIS A 562 -1.40 -8.82 -16.14
C HIS A 562 -2.12 -9.94 -16.90
N SER A 563 -1.45 -11.10 -17.06
CA SER A 563 -1.98 -12.24 -17.81
C SER A 563 -1.38 -13.56 -17.31
N PRO A 564 -2.17 -14.54 -16.90
CA PRO A 564 -3.61 -14.48 -16.62
C PRO A 564 -3.91 -13.94 -15.22
N CYS A 565 -5.14 -13.45 -15.00
CA CYS A 565 -5.64 -12.96 -13.71
C CYS A 565 -6.77 -13.84 -13.18
N ALA A 566 -7.02 -13.77 -11.86
CA ALA A 566 -8.25 -14.25 -11.24
C ALA A 566 -9.16 -13.05 -10.96
N LEU A 567 -10.44 -13.20 -11.26
CA LEU A 567 -11.45 -12.17 -11.09
C LEU A 567 -12.53 -12.66 -10.14
N LYS A 568 -12.62 -12.06 -8.95
CA LYS A 568 -13.64 -12.36 -7.95
C LYS A 568 -14.79 -11.36 -8.08
N SER A 569 -15.98 -11.84 -8.40
CA SER A 569 -17.20 -11.03 -8.39
C SER A 569 -17.86 -11.09 -7.01
N VAL A 570 -18.11 -9.96 -6.40
CA VAL A 570 -18.84 -9.84 -5.13
C VAL A 570 -20.09 -9.03 -5.37
N VAL A 571 -21.25 -9.61 -5.03
CA VAL A 571 -22.56 -8.95 -5.13
C VAL A 571 -23.06 -8.69 -3.71
N PRO A 572 -22.89 -7.47 -3.17
CA PRO A 572 -23.39 -7.16 -1.83
C PRO A 572 -24.92 -7.16 -1.81
N PRO A 573 -25.57 -7.85 -0.87
CA PRO A 573 -27.03 -7.95 -0.84
C PRO A 573 -27.72 -6.66 -0.38
N ASP A 574 -27.07 -5.82 0.37
CA ASP A 574 -27.59 -4.57 0.92
C ASP A 574 -26.51 -3.51 1.13
N ASP A 575 -26.92 -2.29 1.50
CA ASP A 575 -26.02 -1.16 1.73
C ASP A 575 -25.03 -1.39 2.88
N LYS A 576 -25.39 -2.19 3.88
CA LYS A 576 -24.50 -2.52 4.99
C LYS A 576 -23.32 -3.38 4.49
N HIS A 577 -23.61 -4.40 3.72
CA HIS A 577 -22.58 -5.26 3.11
C HIS A 577 -21.73 -4.49 2.10
N TRP A 578 -22.34 -3.54 1.36
CA TRP A 578 -21.60 -2.61 0.51
C TRP A 578 -20.59 -1.77 1.30
N ASN A 579 -21.03 -1.20 2.39
CA ASN A 579 -20.21 -0.36 3.25
C ASN A 579 -19.08 -1.16 3.92
N ASP A 580 -19.40 -2.37 4.38
CA ASP A 580 -18.40 -3.28 4.97
C ASP A 580 -17.35 -3.67 3.91
N LEU A 581 -17.77 -4.05 2.70
CA LEU A 581 -16.87 -4.38 1.59
C LEU A 581 -15.96 -3.19 1.21
N ALA A 582 -16.51 -1.99 1.17
CA ALA A 582 -15.74 -0.79 0.82
C ALA A 582 -14.68 -0.46 1.87
N LEU A 583 -14.99 -0.58 3.15
CA LEU A 583 -14.02 -0.41 4.24
C LEU A 583 -12.93 -1.47 4.19
N GLU A 584 -13.29 -2.73 4.02
CA GLU A 584 -12.35 -3.84 3.91
C GLU A 584 -11.42 -3.66 2.71
N PHE A 585 -11.97 -3.24 1.56
CA PHE A 585 -11.18 -2.91 0.37
C PHE A 585 -10.20 -1.76 0.63
N HIS A 586 -10.61 -0.72 1.34
CA HIS A 586 -9.73 0.39 1.70
C HIS A 586 -8.53 -0.08 2.54
N TYR A 587 -8.78 -0.91 3.56
CA TYR A 587 -7.72 -1.43 4.42
C TYR A 587 -6.78 -2.39 3.67
N THR A 588 -7.31 -3.31 2.89
CA THR A 588 -6.49 -4.30 2.16
C THR A 588 -5.64 -3.67 1.08
N ARG A 589 -6.14 -2.61 0.43
CA ARG A 589 -5.42 -1.95 -0.64
C ARG A 589 -4.27 -1.07 -0.15
N SER A 590 -4.33 -0.56 1.06
CA SER A 590 -3.24 0.20 1.68
C SER A 590 -2.07 -0.66 2.14
N LEU A 591 -2.23 -2.01 2.06
CA LEU A 591 -1.16 -2.94 2.42
C LEU A 591 0.01 -2.87 1.42
N PRO A 592 1.25 -2.85 1.91
CA PRO A 592 2.42 -3.08 1.08
C PRO A 592 2.36 -4.48 0.43
N LYS A 593 2.95 -4.62 -0.74
CA LYS A 593 3.09 -5.94 -1.38
C LYS A 593 3.91 -6.89 -0.51
N HIS A 594 3.44 -8.11 -0.41
CA HIS A 594 4.12 -9.16 0.35
C HIS A 594 4.06 -10.50 -0.39
N GLU A 595 5.16 -11.25 -0.36
CA GLU A 595 5.28 -12.52 -1.09
C GLU A 595 4.29 -13.60 -0.66
N ARG A 596 3.77 -13.52 0.57
CA ARG A 596 2.82 -14.48 1.14
C ARG A 596 1.37 -14.03 1.09
N LEU A 597 1.09 -12.92 0.41
CA LEU A 597 -0.26 -12.44 0.16
C LEU A 597 -0.54 -12.39 -1.35
N VAL A 598 -1.80 -12.60 -1.71
CA VAL A 598 -2.25 -12.48 -3.10
C VAL A 598 -2.33 -11.01 -3.48
N ASP A 599 -1.69 -10.63 -4.58
CA ASP A 599 -1.69 -9.27 -5.08
C ASP A 599 -3.06 -8.89 -5.66
N LEU A 600 -3.57 -7.72 -5.26
CA LEU A 600 -4.76 -7.10 -5.83
C LEU A 600 -4.34 -6.12 -6.93
N HIS A 601 -4.65 -6.42 -8.19
CA HIS A 601 -4.28 -5.61 -9.34
C HIS A 601 -5.20 -4.41 -9.53
N GLY A 602 -6.50 -4.57 -9.25
CA GLY A 602 -7.47 -3.49 -9.37
C GLY A 602 -8.90 -3.89 -9.06
N SER A 603 -9.82 -2.96 -9.24
CA SER A 603 -11.24 -3.16 -9.01
C SER A 603 -12.09 -2.48 -10.08
N VAL A 604 -13.21 -3.09 -10.44
CA VAL A 604 -14.20 -2.50 -11.36
C VAL A 604 -15.59 -2.76 -10.80
N ILE A 605 -16.45 -1.74 -10.75
CA ILE A 605 -17.86 -1.92 -10.41
C ILE A 605 -18.64 -2.15 -11.68
N ASP A 606 -19.32 -3.29 -11.75
CA ASP A 606 -20.16 -3.68 -12.85
C ASP A 606 -21.63 -3.46 -12.51
N TYR A 607 -22.23 -2.41 -13.06
CA TYR A 607 -23.65 -2.08 -12.85
C TYR A 607 -24.60 -2.90 -13.70
N SER A 608 -24.05 -3.73 -14.61
CA SER A 608 -24.83 -4.60 -15.52
C SER A 608 -24.54 -6.09 -15.31
N TYR A 609 -24.04 -6.46 -14.11
CA TYR A 609 -23.69 -7.84 -13.80
C TYR A 609 -24.93 -8.73 -13.80
N GLY A 610 -24.81 -9.95 -14.34
CA GLY A 610 -25.92 -10.89 -14.42
C GLY A 610 -27.09 -10.47 -15.31
N GLY A 611 -26.84 -9.66 -16.34
CA GLY A 611 -27.89 -9.17 -17.26
C GLY A 611 -28.57 -7.88 -16.78
N GLY A 612 -27.95 -7.12 -15.90
CA GLY A 612 -28.45 -5.82 -15.42
C GLY A 612 -29.32 -5.88 -14.17
N SER A 613 -29.43 -7.05 -13.54
CA SER A 613 -30.22 -7.25 -12.33
C SER A 613 -29.46 -6.95 -11.03
N SER A 614 -28.14 -6.90 -11.08
CA SER A 614 -27.28 -6.78 -9.88
C SER A 614 -26.08 -5.89 -10.16
N ILE A 615 -25.62 -5.21 -9.10
CA ILE A 615 -24.37 -4.48 -9.11
C ILE A 615 -23.31 -5.37 -8.46
N ALA A 616 -22.20 -5.61 -9.14
CA ALA A 616 -21.10 -6.42 -8.63
C ALA A 616 -19.81 -5.62 -8.55
N VAL A 617 -19.06 -5.83 -7.49
CA VAL A 617 -17.66 -5.40 -7.39
C VAL A 617 -16.78 -6.53 -7.94
N LEU A 618 -16.07 -6.24 -9.01
CA LEU A 618 -15.12 -7.14 -9.65
C LEU A 618 -13.72 -6.82 -9.10
N LEU A 619 -13.16 -7.74 -8.33
CA LEU A 619 -11.80 -7.64 -7.80
C LEU A 619 -10.87 -8.45 -8.69
N ILE A 620 -9.89 -7.78 -9.30
CA ILE A 620 -8.92 -8.41 -10.18
C ILE A 620 -7.64 -8.64 -9.38
N MET A 621 -7.21 -9.89 -9.33
CA MET A 621 -6.09 -10.30 -8.50
C MET A 621 -5.15 -11.28 -9.21
N GLU A 622 -4.00 -11.49 -8.64
CA GLU A 622 -3.03 -12.49 -9.06
C GLU A 622 -3.68 -13.88 -9.16
N ARG A 623 -3.39 -14.58 -10.25
CA ARG A 623 -3.84 -15.96 -10.42
C ARG A 623 -2.79 -16.94 -9.94
N LEU A 624 -3.16 -17.74 -8.97
CA LEU A 624 -2.35 -18.85 -8.48
C LEU A 624 -2.81 -20.20 -9.09
N HIS A 625 -2.01 -21.24 -8.87
CA HIS A 625 -2.20 -22.52 -9.57
C HIS A 625 -3.39 -23.31 -9.02
N LYS A 626 -3.49 -23.46 -7.69
CA LYS A 626 -4.53 -24.21 -6.98
C LYS A 626 -4.66 -23.72 -5.53
N ASP A 627 -5.76 -24.04 -4.89
CA ASP A 627 -5.90 -23.86 -3.44
C ASP A 627 -5.25 -25.02 -2.66
N LEU A 628 -4.99 -24.79 -1.38
CA LEU A 628 -4.38 -25.79 -0.52
C LEU A 628 -5.26 -27.02 -0.31
N TYR A 629 -6.59 -26.86 -0.32
CA TYR A 629 -7.53 -27.98 -0.26
C TYR A 629 -7.31 -28.94 -1.45
N SER A 630 -7.25 -28.40 -2.66
CA SER A 630 -6.94 -29.17 -3.88
C SER A 630 -5.52 -29.71 -3.87
N GLY A 631 -4.57 -28.96 -3.29
CA GLY A 631 -3.19 -29.40 -3.13
C GLY A 631 -3.09 -30.65 -2.24
N LEU A 632 -3.72 -30.65 -1.08
CA LEU A 632 -3.76 -31.81 -0.17
C LEU A 632 -4.45 -33.02 -0.81
N LYS A 633 -5.55 -32.79 -1.54
CA LYS A 633 -6.26 -33.85 -2.28
C LYS A 633 -5.36 -34.53 -3.33
N CYS A 634 -4.44 -33.82 -3.92
CA CYS A 634 -3.47 -34.34 -4.89
C CYS A 634 -2.26 -35.03 -4.23
N GLY A 635 -2.12 -35.01 -2.91
CA GLY A 635 -1.05 -35.66 -2.18
C GLY A 635 0.25 -34.84 -2.14
N LEU A 636 0.32 -33.84 -1.29
CA LEU A 636 1.55 -33.07 -1.04
C LEU A 636 2.48 -33.82 -0.07
N LYS A 637 3.78 -33.82 -0.34
CA LYS A 637 4.79 -34.38 0.55
C LYS A 637 4.89 -33.60 1.86
N LEU A 638 5.37 -34.23 2.93
CA LEU A 638 5.42 -33.62 4.26
C LEU A 638 6.31 -32.37 4.30
N ASP A 639 7.47 -32.41 3.66
CA ASP A 639 8.39 -31.28 3.55
C ASP A 639 7.71 -30.04 2.92
N VAL A 640 6.98 -30.24 1.83
CA VAL A 640 6.19 -29.17 1.16
C VAL A 640 5.08 -28.66 2.07
N ARG A 641 4.40 -29.54 2.83
CA ARG A 641 3.32 -29.18 3.74
C ARG A 641 3.83 -28.34 4.93
N LEU A 642 5.02 -28.67 5.45
CA LEU A 642 5.67 -27.87 6.50
C LEU A 642 6.14 -26.53 5.98
N GLN A 643 6.65 -26.46 4.73
CA GLN A 643 6.98 -25.18 4.11
C GLN A 643 5.74 -24.31 3.90
N ILE A 644 4.62 -24.90 3.50
CA ILE A 644 3.33 -24.19 3.39
C ILE A 644 2.90 -23.63 4.76
N ALA A 645 3.08 -24.41 5.84
CA ALA A 645 2.77 -23.92 7.18
C ALA A 645 3.61 -22.69 7.56
N LEU A 646 4.91 -22.72 7.27
CA LEU A 646 5.81 -21.57 7.48
C LEU A 646 5.37 -20.35 6.66
N ASP A 647 5.04 -20.55 5.37
CA ASP A 647 4.57 -19.48 4.49
C ASP A 647 3.27 -18.82 5.03
N VAL A 648 2.34 -19.64 5.54
CA VAL A 648 1.09 -19.15 6.13
C VAL A 648 1.36 -18.35 7.41
N VAL A 649 2.22 -18.84 8.30
CA VAL A 649 2.62 -18.11 9.51
C VAL A 649 3.24 -16.76 9.15
N GLU A 650 4.14 -16.73 8.17
CA GLU A 650 4.77 -15.50 7.67
C GLU A 650 3.73 -14.50 7.16
N GLY A 651 2.77 -14.97 6.36
CA GLY A 651 1.68 -14.14 5.83
C GLY A 651 0.78 -13.56 6.92
N ILE A 652 0.38 -14.38 7.92
CA ILE A 652 -0.44 -13.91 9.04
C ILE A 652 0.35 -12.91 9.89
N ARG A 653 1.64 -13.17 10.18
CA ARG A 653 2.52 -12.25 10.91
C ARG A 653 2.59 -10.89 10.23
N PHE A 654 2.73 -10.89 8.91
CA PHE A 654 2.72 -9.64 8.14
C PHE A 654 1.40 -8.87 8.32
N LEU A 655 0.24 -9.53 8.23
CA LEU A 655 -1.06 -8.89 8.47
C LEU A 655 -1.16 -8.32 9.88
N HIS A 656 -0.78 -9.10 10.90
CA HIS A 656 -0.78 -8.65 12.30
C HIS A 656 0.14 -7.45 12.51
N ARG A 657 1.31 -7.43 11.88
CA ARG A 657 2.22 -6.26 11.89
C ARG A 657 1.58 -5.00 11.30
N GLN A 658 0.76 -5.16 10.28
CA GLN A 658 -0.03 -4.05 9.72
C GLN A 658 -1.27 -3.72 10.57
N GLY A 659 -1.48 -4.44 11.68
CA GLY A 659 -2.61 -4.28 12.59
C GLY A 659 -3.92 -4.79 12.03
N LEU A 660 -3.88 -5.72 11.09
CA LEU A 660 -5.03 -6.38 10.50
C LEU A 660 -5.13 -7.82 10.98
N VAL A 661 -6.35 -8.29 11.18
CA VAL A 661 -6.67 -9.67 11.54
C VAL A 661 -7.47 -10.29 10.40
N HIS A 662 -7.07 -11.47 9.93
CA HIS A 662 -7.65 -12.12 8.75
C HIS A 662 -9.05 -12.68 9.00
N ARG A 663 -9.25 -13.41 10.11
CA ARG A 663 -10.53 -13.99 10.60
C ARG A 663 -11.13 -15.15 9.80
N ASP A 664 -10.52 -15.55 8.68
CA ASP A 664 -10.99 -16.69 7.87
C ASP A 664 -9.82 -17.49 7.27
N ILE A 665 -8.81 -17.77 8.08
CA ILE A 665 -7.71 -18.67 7.68
C ILE A 665 -8.24 -20.09 7.55
N LYS A 666 -8.16 -20.67 6.35
CA LYS A 666 -8.62 -22.04 6.04
C LYS A 666 -7.98 -22.56 4.76
N LEU A 667 -8.11 -23.86 4.49
CA LEU A 667 -7.51 -24.54 3.33
C LEU A 667 -7.82 -23.88 1.98
N LYS A 668 -9.04 -23.36 1.79
CA LYS A 668 -9.47 -22.72 0.54
C LYS A 668 -8.94 -21.30 0.37
N ASN A 669 -8.56 -20.64 1.46
CA ASN A 669 -8.04 -19.27 1.45
C ASN A 669 -6.51 -19.22 1.45
N VAL A 670 -5.87 -20.38 1.33
CA VAL A 670 -4.43 -20.52 1.08
C VAL A 670 -4.27 -21.04 -0.33
N LEU A 671 -3.66 -20.23 -1.19
CA LEU A 671 -3.41 -20.57 -2.59
C LEU A 671 -1.95 -20.94 -2.79
N LEU A 672 -1.70 -21.86 -3.70
CA LEU A 672 -0.37 -22.35 -4.03
C LEU A 672 0.05 -21.91 -5.42
N ASP A 673 1.29 -21.45 -5.55
CA ASP A 673 1.93 -21.19 -6.82
C ASP A 673 2.41 -22.49 -7.51
N LYS A 674 3.12 -22.37 -8.63
CA LYS A 674 3.67 -23.52 -9.37
C LYS A 674 4.74 -24.28 -8.59
N GLN A 675 5.43 -23.62 -7.65
CA GLN A 675 6.45 -24.16 -6.77
C GLN A 675 5.89 -24.67 -5.45
N ASN A 676 4.56 -24.69 -5.29
CA ASN A 676 3.82 -25.00 -4.07
C ASN A 676 4.13 -24.06 -2.88
N ARG A 677 4.58 -22.82 -3.14
CA ARG A 677 4.69 -21.80 -2.10
C ARG A 677 3.31 -21.20 -1.85
N ALA A 678 3.02 -20.93 -0.59
CA ALA A 678 1.70 -20.50 -0.18
C ALA A 678 1.54 -18.98 -0.16
N LYS A 679 0.35 -18.52 -0.60
CA LYS A 679 -0.10 -17.13 -0.44
C LYS A 679 -1.51 -17.12 0.15
N ILE A 680 -1.73 -16.23 1.10
CA ILE A 680 -3.04 -16.02 1.71
C ILE A 680 -3.89 -15.14 0.79
N THR A 681 -5.15 -15.54 0.61
CA THR A 681 -6.14 -14.82 -0.20
C THR A 681 -7.39 -14.53 0.62
N ASP A 682 -8.35 -13.86 0.01
CA ASP A 682 -9.63 -13.52 0.62
C ASP A 682 -9.51 -12.57 1.83
N LEU A 683 -8.76 -11.47 1.59
CA LEU A 683 -8.57 -10.42 2.57
C LEU A 683 -9.85 -9.61 2.84
N GLY A 684 -10.99 -9.99 2.22
CA GLY A 684 -12.29 -9.35 2.36
C GLY A 684 -12.89 -9.43 3.77
N PHE A 685 -12.30 -10.20 4.66
CA PHE A 685 -12.69 -10.26 6.08
C PHE A 685 -11.70 -9.58 7.02
N CYS A 686 -10.57 -9.07 6.50
CA CYS A 686 -9.59 -8.38 7.32
C CYS A 686 -10.20 -7.13 7.96
N LYS A 687 -9.97 -6.98 9.27
CA LYS A 687 -10.32 -5.75 10.00
C LYS A 687 -9.14 -5.29 10.83
N PRO A 688 -8.97 -3.98 11.01
CA PRO A 688 -8.05 -3.47 12.00
C PRO A 688 -8.40 -4.00 13.39
N GLU A 689 -7.41 -4.39 14.16
CA GLU A 689 -7.57 -4.93 15.52
C GLU A 689 -8.40 -3.98 16.41
N ALA A 690 -8.18 -2.67 16.29
CA ALA A 690 -8.94 -1.65 17.00
C ALA A 690 -10.41 -1.51 16.56
N MET A 691 -10.81 -2.17 15.47
CA MET A 691 -12.18 -2.09 14.91
C MET A 691 -12.95 -3.39 15.02
N MET A 692 -12.44 -4.38 15.74
CA MET A 692 -13.10 -5.67 15.88
C MET A 692 -14.34 -5.55 16.72
N SER A 693 -15.50 -5.75 16.12
CA SER A 693 -16.79 -5.86 16.81
C SER A 693 -17.78 -6.64 15.97
N GLY A 694 -18.37 -7.66 16.55
CA GLY A 694 -19.70 -8.18 16.29
C GLY A 694 -20.02 -8.91 14.99
N SER A 695 -19.14 -8.98 13.98
CA SER A 695 -19.45 -9.77 12.77
C SER A 695 -18.89 -11.19 12.85
N ILE A 696 -19.78 -12.16 12.80
CA ILE A 696 -19.44 -13.60 12.78
C ILE A 696 -19.10 -13.98 11.36
N VAL A 697 -17.83 -14.33 11.11
CA VAL A 697 -17.32 -14.75 9.80
C VAL A 697 -16.38 -15.94 9.95
N GLY A 698 -16.35 -16.81 8.95
CA GLY A 698 -15.41 -17.92 8.89
C GLY A 698 -16.05 -19.30 8.70
N THR A 699 -15.19 -20.34 8.66
CA THR A 699 -15.58 -21.75 8.58
C THR A 699 -15.65 -22.34 9.97
N PRO A 700 -16.72 -23.02 10.40
CA PRO A 700 -17.01 -23.32 11.80
C PRO A 700 -15.88 -23.95 12.61
N ILE A 701 -15.15 -24.92 12.07
CA ILE A 701 -14.05 -25.58 12.81
C ILE A 701 -12.79 -24.70 12.94
N HIS A 702 -12.59 -23.75 12.00
CA HIS A 702 -11.47 -22.79 12.04
C HIS A 702 -11.80 -21.55 12.87
N MET A 703 -13.06 -21.40 13.30
CA MET A 703 -13.50 -20.24 14.07
C MET A 703 -13.18 -20.42 15.53
N ALA A 704 -12.42 -19.47 16.07
CA ALA A 704 -12.12 -19.45 17.50
C ALA A 704 -13.39 -19.24 18.33
N PRO A 705 -13.51 -19.89 19.52
CA PRO A 705 -14.72 -19.83 20.35
C PRO A 705 -15.18 -18.40 20.71
N GLU A 706 -14.22 -17.48 20.91
CA GLU A 706 -14.47 -16.09 21.31
C GLU A 706 -15.00 -15.19 20.19
N LEU A 707 -14.90 -15.59 18.91
CA LEU A 707 -15.42 -14.80 17.79
C LEU A 707 -16.90 -14.40 17.97
N PHE A 708 -17.65 -15.21 18.70
CA PHE A 708 -19.07 -14.96 18.98
C PHE A 708 -19.34 -13.98 20.11
N SER A 709 -18.37 -13.76 20.98
CA SER A 709 -18.51 -12.76 22.04
C SER A 709 -18.43 -11.33 21.52
N GLY A 710 -17.95 -11.16 20.28
CA GLY A 710 -17.69 -9.86 19.67
C GLY A 710 -16.47 -9.14 20.25
N LYS A 711 -15.82 -9.74 21.25
CA LYS A 711 -14.56 -9.29 21.84
C LYS A 711 -13.49 -10.32 21.54
N TYR A 712 -12.64 -10.05 20.60
CA TYR A 712 -11.55 -10.93 20.17
C TYR A 712 -10.40 -10.09 19.62
N ASP A 713 -9.22 -10.65 19.53
CA ASP A 713 -8.00 -10.03 19.02
C ASP A 713 -7.39 -10.86 17.88
N ASN A 714 -6.13 -10.62 17.56
CA ASN A 714 -5.40 -11.34 16.52
C ASN A 714 -5.15 -12.83 16.84
N SER A 715 -5.36 -13.28 18.09
CA SER A 715 -5.22 -14.68 18.49
C SER A 715 -6.23 -15.62 17.81
N VAL A 716 -7.31 -15.08 17.21
CA VAL A 716 -8.25 -15.87 16.42
C VAL A 716 -7.60 -16.46 15.17
N ASP A 717 -6.65 -15.76 14.56
CA ASP A 717 -5.90 -16.28 13.41
C ASP A 717 -4.90 -17.37 13.84
N VAL A 718 -4.37 -17.28 15.06
CA VAL A 718 -3.53 -18.35 15.64
C VAL A 718 -4.33 -19.62 15.83
N TYR A 719 -5.55 -19.51 16.35
CA TYR A 719 -6.47 -20.65 16.47
C TYR A 719 -6.74 -21.28 15.10
N ALA A 720 -7.10 -20.47 14.12
CA ALA A 720 -7.39 -20.93 12.77
C ALA A 720 -6.17 -21.59 12.12
N PHE A 721 -4.97 -21.05 12.37
CA PHE A 721 -3.71 -21.68 11.95
C PHE A 721 -3.50 -23.05 12.62
N GLY A 722 -3.76 -23.20 13.91
CA GLY A 722 -3.66 -24.48 14.61
C GLY A 722 -4.49 -25.58 13.94
N ILE A 723 -5.73 -25.25 13.55
CA ILE A 723 -6.61 -26.18 12.81
C ILE A 723 -6.06 -26.47 11.42
N LEU A 724 -5.61 -25.44 10.69
CA LEU A 724 -5.00 -25.60 9.38
C LEU A 724 -3.73 -26.46 9.45
N PHE A 725 -2.92 -26.30 10.50
CA PHE A 725 -1.69 -27.06 10.71
C PHE A 725 -1.97 -28.55 10.96
N TRP A 726 -3.07 -28.87 11.64
CA TRP A 726 -3.54 -30.25 11.77
C TRP A 726 -3.78 -30.90 10.40
N TYR A 727 -4.48 -30.20 9.49
CA TYR A 727 -4.69 -30.68 8.12
C TYR A 727 -3.38 -30.83 7.34
N LEU A 728 -2.44 -29.93 7.56
CA LEU A 728 -1.12 -30.02 6.95
C LEU A 728 -0.32 -31.22 7.46
N CYS A 729 -0.37 -31.50 8.74
CA CYS A 729 0.33 -32.66 9.33
C CYS A 729 -0.31 -33.99 8.92
N THR A 730 -1.64 -34.08 8.88
CA THR A 730 -2.34 -35.28 8.43
C THR A 730 -2.19 -35.52 6.92
N GLY A 731 -2.12 -34.46 6.12
CA GLY A 731 -2.15 -34.54 4.67
C GLY A 731 -3.50 -34.99 4.09
N THR A 732 -4.56 -35.00 4.90
CA THR A 732 -5.93 -35.37 4.50
C THR A 732 -6.81 -34.13 4.48
N ILE A 733 -7.93 -34.21 3.76
CA ILE A 733 -8.99 -33.22 3.74
C ILE A 733 -10.24 -33.65 4.48
N LYS A 734 -10.20 -34.83 5.14
CA LYS A 734 -11.31 -35.35 5.91
C LYS A 734 -11.53 -34.54 7.17
N LEU A 735 -12.78 -34.41 7.57
CA LEU A 735 -13.11 -33.80 8.86
C LEU A 735 -12.51 -34.61 9.99
N PRO A 736 -12.00 -34.00 11.06
CA PRO A 736 -11.60 -34.72 12.26
C PRO A 736 -12.76 -35.51 12.87
N GLU A 737 -12.49 -36.64 13.50
CA GLU A 737 -13.50 -37.55 14.08
C GLU A 737 -14.48 -36.84 15.04
N ALA A 738 -13.96 -35.90 15.83
CA ALA A 738 -14.77 -35.10 16.73
C ALA A 738 -15.90 -34.30 16.01
N PHE A 739 -15.80 -34.12 14.70
CA PHE A 739 -16.73 -33.33 13.89
C PHE A 739 -17.45 -34.15 12.81
N GLU A 740 -17.11 -35.41 12.57
CA GLU A 740 -17.69 -36.23 11.51
C GLU A 740 -19.22 -36.43 11.65
N LYS A 741 -19.71 -36.50 12.89
CA LYS A 741 -21.13 -36.69 13.19
C LYS A 741 -21.97 -35.41 13.11
N CYS A 742 -21.35 -34.27 12.81
CA CYS A 742 -22.06 -32.99 12.72
C CYS A 742 -22.74 -32.84 11.34
N SER A 743 -24.04 -32.70 11.31
CA SER A 743 -24.84 -32.52 10.08
C SER A 743 -25.04 -31.06 9.67
N SER A 744 -24.77 -30.10 10.57
CA SER A 744 -24.93 -28.66 10.30
C SER A 744 -23.75 -27.83 10.77
N LYS A 745 -23.62 -26.62 10.18
CA LYS A 745 -22.60 -25.64 10.61
C LYS A 745 -22.76 -25.24 12.08
N ASP A 746 -23.98 -25.14 12.56
CA ASP A 746 -24.26 -24.75 13.94
C ASP A 746 -23.85 -25.86 14.92
N GLN A 747 -24.01 -27.13 14.54
CA GLN A 747 -23.53 -28.25 15.35
C GLN A 747 -22.00 -28.28 15.42
N LEU A 748 -21.32 -28.11 14.28
CA LEU A 748 -19.85 -28.02 14.24
C LEU A 748 -19.36 -26.96 15.20
N TRP A 749 -19.97 -25.78 15.11
CA TRP A 749 -19.56 -24.65 15.91
C TRP A 749 -19.88 -24.83 17.42
N ASN A 750 -21.05 -25.36 17.75
CA ASN A 750 -21.42 -25.69 19.13
C ASN A 750 -20.43 -26.68 19.74
N ASN A 751 -19.92 -27.63 18.95
CA ASN A 751 -18.90 -28.58 19.41
C ASN A 751 -17.57 -27.87 19.67
N VAL A 752 -17.16 -26.94 18.80
CA VAL A 752 -15.95 -26.10 19.02
C VAL A 752 -16.09 -25.33 20.33
N LYS A 753 -17.24 -24.73 20.61
CA LYS A 753 -17.52 -24.02 21.88
C LYS A 753 -17.42 -24.93 23.10
N LYS A 754 -17.89 -26.16 22.97
CA LYS A 754 -17.83 -27.17 24.06
C LYS A 754 -16.42 -27.72 24.27
N GLY A 755 -15.42 -27.24 23.50
CA GLY A 755 -14.03 -27.64 23.61
C GLY A 755 -13.61 -28.80 22.71
N ALA A 756 -14.48 -29.24 21.76
CA ALA A 756 -14.08 -30.26 20.79
C ALA A 756 -12.91 -29.73 19.92
N ARG A 757 -11.91 -30.57 19.75
CA ARG A 757 -10.70 -30.31 18.94
C ARG A 757 -10.39 -31.54 18.08
N PRO A 758 -9.58 -31.38 17.01
CA PRO A 758 -9.09 -32.51 16.24
C PRO A 758 -8.32 -33.50 17.13
N GLU A 759 -8.44 -34.79 16.85
CA GLU A 759 -7.79 -35.91 17.53
C GLU A 759 -6.27 -35.95 17.23
N ARG A 760 -5.52 -36.53 18.17
CA ARG A 760 -4.12 -36.83 17.95
C ARG A 760 -3.99 -38.14 17.16
N LEU A 761 -3.23 -38.09 16.08
CA LEU A 761 -2.90 -39.30 15.31
C LEU A 761 -1.49 -39.78 15.67
N ALA A 762 -1.29 -41.11 15.61
CA ALA A 762 -0.03 -41.76 15.97
C ALA A 762 1.17 -41.30 15.11
N MET A 763 0.90 -40.74 13.94
CA MET A 763 1.93 -40.23 13.01
C MET A 763 2.44 -38.82 13.34
N PHE A 764 1.83 -38.13 14.30
CA PHE A 764 2.25 -36.76 14.61
C PHE A 764 3.54 -36.76 15.44
N ASP A 765 4.47 -35.90 15.01
CA ASP A 765 5.61 -35.54 15.83
C ASP A 765 5.13 -34.84 17.11
N GLU A 766 5.79 -35.11 18.24
CA GLU A 766 5.38 -34.57 19.53
C GLU A 766 5.34 -33.05 19.59
N GLU A 767 6.36 -32.40 19.03
CA GLU A 767 6.40 -30.91 18.99
C GLU A 767 5.31 -30.32 18.08
N CYS A 768 5.01 -31.00 16.96
CA CYS A 768 3.88 -30.58 16.09
C CYS A 768 2.56 -30.64 16.87
N TRP A 769 2.35 -31.73 17.64
CA TRP A 769 1.12 -31.87 18.41
C TRP A 769 1.00 -30.81 19.51
N GLN A 770 2.05 -30.64 20.32
CA GLN A 770 2.09 -29.61 21.36
C GLN A 770 1.85 -28.21 20.78
N LEU A 771 2.41 -27.93 19.61
CA LEU A 771 2.20 -26.65 18.92
C LEU A 771 0.73 -26.47 18.49
N MET A 772 0.09 -27.52 17.97
CA MET A 772 -1.33 -27.49 17.61
C MET A 772 -2.20 -27.22 18.85
N GLU A 773 -1.98 -27.98 19.94
CA GLU A 773 -2.71 -27.80 21.20
C GLU A 773 -2.59 -26.39 21.75
N ALA A 774 -1.39 -25.83 21.73
CA ALA A 774 -1.15 -24.46 22.15
C ALA A 774 -1.89 -23.46 21.26
N CYS A 775 -1.83 -23.62 19.92
CA CYS A 775 -2.46 -22.69 18.98
C CYS A 775 -3.99 -22.66 19.09
N TRP A 776 -4.65 -23.82 19.30
CA TRP A 776 -6.11 -23.88 19.41
C TRP A 776 -6.64 -23.93 20.85
N SER A 777 -5.85 -23.44 21.81
CA SER A 777 -6.30 -23.32 23.20
C SER A 777 -7.66 -22.62 23.27
N GLY A 778 -8.52 -23.08 24.18
CA GLY A 778 -9.82 -22.44 24.44
C GLY A 778 -9.69 -21.03 25.02
N ASP A 779 -8.62 -20.80 25.78
CA ASP A 779 -8.25 -19.49 26.31
C ASP A 779 -7.36 -18.75 25.31
N PRO A 780 -7.78 -17.62 24.72
CA PRO A 780 -6.99 -16.84 23.78
C PRO A 780 -5.61 -16.41 24.33
N SER A 781 -5.53 -16.15 25.64
CA SER A 781 -4.30 -15.68 26.30
C SER A 781 -3.21 -16.76 26.38
N GLN A 782 -3.60 -18.04 26.27
CA GLN A 782 -2.68 -19.18 26.29
C GLN A 782 -2.12 -19.53 24.90
N ARG A 783 -2.66 -18.94 23.85
CA ARG A 783 -2.18 -19.18 22.49
C ARG A 783 -0.84 -18.51 22.27
N PRO A 784 0.13 -19.20 21.65
CA PRO A 784 1.44 -18.63 21.40
C PRO A 784 1.34 -17.51 20.34
N LEU A 785 2.20 -16.53 20.46
CA LEU A 785 2.38 -15.56 19.40
C LEU A 785 3.00 -16.24 18.18
N LEU A 786 2.60 -15.85 16.97
CA LEU A 786 3.11 -16.47 15.74
C LEU A 786 4.63 -16.32 15.57
N GLY A 787 5.23 -15.34 16.23
CA GLY A 787 6.66 -15.20 16.30
C GLY A 787 7.35 -16.30 17.13
N ILE A 788 6.64 -16.93 18.09
CA ILE A 788 7.12 -18.14 18.79
C ILE A 788 6.87 -19.38 17.92
N VAL A 789 5.71 -19.42 17.27
CA VAL A 789 5.31 -20.54 16.40
C VAL A 789 6.31 -20.75 15.27
N GLN A 790 6.77 -19.70 14.64
CA GLN A 790 7.62 -19.79 13.45
C GLN A 790 8.97 -20.49 13.70
N PRO A 791 9.78 -20.12 14.69
CA PRO A 791 11.04 -20.81 14.94
C PRO A 791 10.84 -22.28 15.38
N ILE A 792 9.80 -22.60 16.16
CA ILE A 792 9.47 -23.98 16.52
C ILE A 792 9.16 -24.78 15.24
N LEU A 793 8.31 -24.23 14.40
CA LEU A 793 7.92 -24.86 13.12
C LEU A 793 9.12 -25.01 12.18
N GLN A 794 10.03 -24.03 12.15
CA GLN A 794 11.27 -24.11 11.36
C GLN A 794 12.17 -25.25 11.85
N ASN A 795 12.38 -25.36 13.17
CA ASN A 795 13.19 -26.44 13.76
C ASN A 795 12.60 -27.82 13.46
N VAL A 796 11.27 -27.95 13.56
CA VAL A 796 10.56 -29.19 13.20
C VAL A 796 10.75 -29.53 11.72
N ALA A 797 10.59 -28.54 10.83
CA ALA A 797 10.76 -28.72 9.39
C ALA A 797 12.20 -29.17 9.06
N ASP A 798 13.20 -28.50 9.63
CA ASP A 798 14.62 -28.83 9.41
C ASP A 798 14.96 -30.22 9.91
N ARG A 799 14.40 -30.62 11.06
CA ARG A 799 14.64 -31.97 11.66
C ARG A 799 13.98 -33.06 10.81
N LEU A 800 12.74 -32.90 10.42
CA LEU A 800 11.99 -33.89 9.66
C LEU A 800 12.50 -34.03 8.22
N CYS A 801 12.95 -32.91 7.59
CA CYS A 801 13.59 -32.96 6.29
C CYS A 801 14.92 -33.68 6.29
N LYS A 802 15.72 -33.58 7.38
CA LYS A 802 17.00 -34.30 7.53
C LYS A 802 16.84 -35.84 7.76
N ARG A 803 15.71 -36.27 8.30
CA ARG A 803 15.42 -37.72 8.53
C ARG A 803 14.97 -38.46 7.26
N SER A 804 14.62 -37.76 6.18
CA SER A 804 14.14 -38.35 4.92
C SER A 804 15.21 -39.03 4.03
N PRO A 805 16.54 -38.79 4.12
CA PRO A 805 17.52 -39.45 3.23
C PRO A 805 17.89 -40.89 3.60
N GLU A 806 17.62 -41.38 4.84
CA GLU A 806 18.20 -42.68 5.30
C GLU A 806 17.33 -43.92 5.08
N GLN A 807 16.12 -43.81 4.52
CA GLN A 807 15.22 -44.97 4.31
C GLN A 807 15.20 -45.52 2.88
N HIS A 808 16.05 -45.09 1.96
CA HIS A 808 16.09 -45.63 0.57
C HIS A 808 17.34 -46.46 0.26
N ASN A 809 18.17 -46.83 1.25
CA ASN A 809 19.33 -47.73 1.01
C ASN A 809 19.30 -49.04 1.82
N SER A 810 18.12 -49.54 2.14
CA SER A 810 18.04 -50.92 2.70
C SER A 810 16.76 -51.60 2.24
N THR A 811 16.76 -52.06 0.99
CA THR A 811 16.19 -53.32 0.50
C THR A 811 16.74 -53.63 -0.87
#